data_92f7f7a92063950ffc9dd137523b4d28
#
_entry.id   92f7f7a92063950ffc9dd137523b4d28
#
_cell.length_a   1.000
_cell.length_b   1.000
_cell.length_c   1.000
_cell.angle_alpha   90.00
_cell.angle_beta   90.00
_cell.angle_gamma   90.00
#
_symmetry.space_group_name_H-M   'P 1'
#
loop_
_entity.id
_entity.type
_entity.pdbx_description
1 polymer ?
#
loop_
_entity_poly.entity_id
_entity_poly.type
_entity_poly.pdbx_seq_one_letter_code
_entity_poly.pdbx_strand_id
1 'polypeptide(L)'
;MDPTAPQSTLLALEAGKPLGLTAGFSCATVDAAAAADADRASHILLATTDPDQPTAAEGLRVTAENGSLTAFLGPAVVFREPITAQPCQYRIRTEDQKLFYTKDGRTLGTSALPDVDALITAITTLPGRDLDVTVRVDDRFASAPTPVKLVLLAAVVAGLLVCAGCLIVLYRRPGRRKRFHPRAADVVVGVTLLAWLFLAPRTSDDGWMYAMALNREHAGYFGNYYMYHNNSYVPFTWLLQLYAWWSELGTAPVLQRVPSLFFAIITWLGVRGAVGPVAVGKRLLVPALLFLAWWLPFGLGTRQEASVSACLTITVCAMLLARRRQRVGYLGLAVGAASLGLIAHTAGVLVLLPLALGAKSAAQLIRRTARSTTDAVAAVLCVVSCAATAAVAGFADGSLNDFLRGSSSFGGGLDTGPPDPLGDEVDRYRLLLGDQSTGNFALRAPALLLLLIVPFFVLLCVRARQRRRPLPRPLWLTGWTCTLGLVLLVCTPSKWPWHFGAFAGVATIFLSHLALSAPDLARRYLGTRRLTFVVGSLLLAGSGGWIWLAAQGRNTWADDVLPGVPLAGEPLPSAVAPAVVLAGALVVTLVPRRDAFTAIHLARAIAVCFLVGELAFLVGGFALATVRTRDSWSPWADAVADPLARRCGEARVLRAADPGSARPVAVLAGAPATDGFDRDVRAAGSPPEPGPATAEVYGSLTAGPATMTTPWLRLPADLSADKQLMTTVSGVTGAGNTLTAEFAAASDGGYRVVARSDFAAPEDSLSWRDVAISDGTALPAGTTAFRLTAKVTQDWLSFAMPTVRDVVPVGDFLPRDGHTLVDWQLNWLYPCQGQPVIANGVVAPVSYAIGFGFGPDGSEHSATAGGSWSPEVGGILGAQNRVSTITRLYTRLDTEPATPMRTVYRLDRPYADAAYRLSRESHTVTGWRTLPA
;
A
#
# COMPACT_ATOMS: atom_id res chain seq x y z
N MET A 1 27.02 17.45 -14.10
CA MET A 1 26.14 18.16 -15.06
C MET A 1 26.44 17.62 -16.45
N ASP A 2 25.42 17.30 -17.21
CA ASP A 2 25.60 17.01 -18.64
C ASP A 2 25.84 18.34 -19.38
N PRO A 3 27.01 18.57 -19.98
CA PRO A 3 27.33 19.82 -20.66
C PRO A 3 26.56 20.01 -21.96
N THR A 4 25.87 19.01 -22.44
CA THR A 4 25.13 19.05 -23.71
C THR A 4 23.63 19.31 -23.52
N ALA A 5 23.13 19.19 -22.32
CA ALA A 5 21.72 19.45 -22.03
C ALA A 5 21.46 20.94 -21.84
N PRO A 6 20.40 21.51 -22.45
CA PRO A 6 20.04 22.91 -22.27
C PRO A 6 19.59 23.24 -20.85
N GLN A 7 19.06 22.23 -20.14
CA GLN A 7 18.70 22.28 -18.73
C GLN A 7 19.10 20.96 -18.11
N SER A 8 19.67 21.00 -16.91
CA SER A 8 20.14 19.79 -16.23
C SER A 8 19.49 19.66 -14.87
N THR A 9 18.87 18.52 -14.64
CA THR A 9 18.45 18.07 -13.31
C THR A 9 19.59 17.27 -12.70
N LEU A 10 20.02 17.63 -11.52
CA LEU A 10 21.21 17.06 -10.89
C LEU A 10 20.92 15.83 -10.05
N LEU A 11 19.77 15.80 -9.39
CA LEU A 11 19.33 14.65 -8.60
C LEU A 11 17.84 14.77 -8.28
N ALA A 12 17.19 13.64 -7.93
CA ALA A 12 15.86 13.61 -7.35
C ALA A 12 15.94 13.10 -5.91
N LEU A 13 15.31 13.81 -4.98
CA LEU A 13 15.28 13.45 -3.57
C LEU A 13 14.04 12.62 -3.25
N GLU A 14 14.15 11.86 -2.18
CA GLU A 14 13.10 10.95 -1.75
C GLU A 14 11.88 11.68 -1.19
N ALA A 15 12.12 12.65 -0.32
CA ALA A 15 11.04 13.27 0.48
C ALA A 15 10.97 14.78 0.40
N GLY A 16 11.72 15.41 -0.48
CA GLY A 16 11.62 16.84 -0.72
C GLY A 16 12.10 17.79 0.38
N LYS A 17 12.30 17.32 1.62
CA LYS A 17 12.70 18.19 2.77
C LYS A 17 14.13 17.92 3.23
N PRO A 18 15.12 18.68 2.72
CA PRO A 18 16.50 18.52 3.13
C PRO A 18 16.75 19.10 4.53
N LEU A 19 17.85 18.66 5.15
CA LEU A 19 18.36 19.28 6.38
C LEU A 19 19.10 20.58 6.12
N GLY A 20 19.52 20.81 4.89
CA GLY A 20 20.21 22.03 4.50
C GLY A 20 20.53 22.07 3.01
N LEU A 21 20.66 23.31 2.51
CA LEU A 21 21.06 23.63 1.17
C LEU A 21 22.18 24.69 1.24
N THR A 22 23.23 24.48 0.45
CA THR A 22 24.26 25.47 0.23
C THR A 22 24.51 25.60 -1.26
N ALA A 23 24.53 26.82 -1.77
CA ALA A 23 24.88 27.08 -3.16
C ALA A 23 25.83 28.29 -3.25
N GLY A 24 26.75 28.24 -4.21
CA GLY A 24 27.69 29.32 -4.51
C GLY A 24 27.85 29.52 -6.01
N PHE A 25 27.85 30.77 -6.45
CA PHE A 25 28.10 31.15 -7.85
C PHE A 25 28.63 32.59 -7.94
N SER A 26 29.44 32.83 -8.96
CA SER A 26 30.04 34.17 -9.17
C SER A 26 29.08 35.11 -9.91
N CYS A 27 29.38 36.42 -9.83
CA CYS A 27 28.68 37.42 -10.62
C CYS A 27 28.94 37.23 -12.12
N ALA A 28 30.05 36.69 -12.51
CA ALA A 28 30.33 36.36 -13.91
C ALA A 28 29.37 35.27 -14.43
N THR A 29 29.03 34.30 -13.59
CA THR A 29 28.04 33.29 -13.93
C THR A 29 26.63 33.89 -14.06
N VAL A 30 26.28 34.84 -13.19
CA VAL A 30 24.98 35.57 -13.28
C VAL A 30 24.94 36.44 -14.54
N ASP A 31 26.02 37.19 -14.86
CA ASP A 31 26.12 38.02 -16.06
C ASP A 31 26.01 37.17 -17.32
N ALA A 32 26.72 36.03 -17.36
CA ALA A 32 26.66 35.09 -18.49
C ALA A 32 25.25 34.50 -18.65
N ALA A 33 24.55 34.15 -17.56
CA ALA A 33 23.20 33.68 -17.60
C ALA A 33 22.21 34.75 -18.08
N ALA A 34 22.38 35.98 -17.68
CA ALA A 34 21.54 37.09 -18.10
C ALA A 34 21.79 37.53 -19.56
N ALA A 35 22.99 37.29 -20.10
CA ALA A 35 23.37 37.64 -21.47
C ALA A 35 23.02 36.55 -22.50
N ALA A 36 22.72 35.31 -22.05
CA ALA A 36 22.38 34.22 -22.91
C ALA A 36 20.94 34.40 -23.43
N ASP A 37 20.84 34.44 -24.72
CA ASP A 37 19.70 34.52 -25.61
C ASP A 37 18.35 35.10 -25.07
N ALA A 38 17.94 36.22 -25.64
CA ALA A 38 16.76 37.00 -25.26
C ALA A 38 15.41 36.31 -25.51
N ASP A 39 15.37 35.17 -26.17
CA ASP A 39 14.15 34.44 -26.48
C ASP A 39 13.69 33.45 -25.38
N ARG A 40 14.46 33.24 -24.33
CA ARG A 40 14.07 32.43 -23.19
C ARG A 40 13.69 33.32 -22.01
N ALA A 41 12.44 33.28 -21.64
CA ALA A 41 11.80 34.16 -20.67
C ALA A 41 12.41 34.16 -19.26
N SER A 42 13.28 33.19 -18.90
CA SER A 42 14.00 33.18 -17.62
C SER A 42 15.25 32.28 -17.62
N HIS A 43 16.38 32.81 -17.13
CA HIS A 43 17.57 32.00 -16.94
C HIS A 43 17.64 31.48 -15.51
N ILE A 44 17.29 30.20 -15.33
CA ILE A 44 17.31 29.53 -14.05
C ILE A 44 18.75 29.18 -13.68
N LEU A 45 19.30 29.86 -12.67
CA LEU A 45 20.57 29.52 -12.08
C LEU A 45 20.44 28.27 -11.19
N LEU A 46 19.37 28.23 -10.38
CA LEU A 46 19.08 27.11 -9.51
C LEU A 46 17.58 27.06 -9.26
N ALA A 47 16.97 25.89 -9.45
CA ALA A 47 15.66 25.60 -8.93
C ALA A 47 15.69 24.27 -8.15
N THR A 48 14.88 24.17 -7.10
CA THR A 48 14.79 22.97 -6.25
C THR A 48 13.53 22.14 -6.51
N THR A 49 12.61 22.67 -7.31
CA THR A 49 11.41 22.03 -7.82
C THR A 49 11.25 22.39 -9.29
N ASP A 50 10.37 21.71 -10.01
CA ASP A 50 10.10 22.08 -11.40
C ASP A 50 9.55 23.54 -11.47
N PRO A 51 10.28 24.43 -12.13
CA PRO A 51 9.90 25.85 -12.19
C PRO A 51 8.60 26.11 -12.99
N ASP A 52 8.20 25.19 -13.84
CA ASP A 52 7.02 25.31 -14.71
C ASP A 52 5.75 24.78 -14.04
N GLN A 53 5.86 24.17 -12.87
CA GLN A 53 4.69 23.68 -12.13
C GLN A 53 4.19 24.69 -11.09
N PRO A 54 2.90 25.10 -11.17
CA PRO A 54 2.33 26.10 -10.26
C PRO A 54 2.18 25.62 -8.81
N THR A 55 2.35 24.31 -8.55
CA THR A 55 2.21 23.68 -7.23
C THR A 55 3.47 23.74 -6.38
N ALA A 56 4.58 24.29 -6.88
CA ALA A 56 5.83 24.40 -6.15
C ALA A 56 5.79 25.51 -5.08
N ALA A 57 4.82 25.44 -4.17
CA ALA A 57 4.56 26.49 -3.18
C ALA A 57 5.74 26.78 -2.22
N GLU A 58 6.68 25.83 -2.06
CA GLU A 58 7.83 25.94 -1.16
C GLU A 58 9.18 25.72 -1.88
N GLY A 59 9.20 25.64 -3.21
CA GLY A 59 10.44 25.47 -3.98
C GLY A 59 11.28 26.76 -4.04
N LEU A 60 12.61 26.63 -3.98
CA LEU A 60 13.54 27.73 -4.25
C LEU A 60 13.75 27.87 -5.76
N ARG A 61 13.66 29.10 -6.26
CA ARG A 61 14.03 29.44 -7.63
C ARG A 61 14.90 30.71 -7.63
N VAL A 62 16.08 30.61 -8.25
CA VAL A 62 17.02 31.75 -8.43
C VAL A 62 17.14 31.96 -9.93
N THR A 63 16.76 33.14 -10.40
CA THR A 63 16.76 33.51 -11.83
C THR A 63 17.52 34.80 -12.10
N ALA A 64 18.14 34.87 -13.27
CA ALA A 64 18.81 36.09 -13.76
C ALA A 64 18.01 36.65 -14.94
N GLU A 65 17.10 37.63 -14.67
CA GLU A 65 16.17 38.18 -15.65
C GLU A 65 16.16 39.69 -15.62
N ASN A 66 15.96 40.33 -16.79
CA ASN A 66 15.73 41.77 -16.88
C ASN A 66 16.75 42.61 -16.13
N GLY A 67 18.04 42.25 -16.20
CA GLY A 67 19.12 42.97 -15.51
C GLY A 67 19.13 42.81 -13.99
N SER A 68 18.37 41.82 -13.43
CA SER A 68 18.34 41.56 -12.00
C SER A 68 18.45 40.10 -11.68
N LEU A 69 19.11 39.78 -10.57
CA LEU A 69 19.11 38.47 -9.93
C LEU A 69 17.96 38.44 -8.93
N THR A 70 17.04 37.48 -9.09
CA THR A 70 15.90 37.37 -8.21
C THR A 70 15.87 35.96 -7.60
N ALA A 71 15.65 35.86 -6.29
CA ALA A 71 15.35 34.59 -5.62
C ALA A 71 13.90 34.56 -5.15
N PHE A 72 13.26 33.46 -5.40
CA PHE A 72 11.88 33.17 -5.00
C PHE A 72 11.86 31.97 -4.09
N LEU A 73 10.98 31.98 -3.08
CA LEU A 73 10.52 30.79 -2.38
C LEU A 73 9.02 30.62 -2.67
N GLY A 74 8.68 29.62 -3.45
CA GLY A 74 7.35 29.54 -4.05
C GLY A 74 7.03 30.82 -4.84
N PRO A 75 5.88 31.45 -4.60
CA PRO A 75 5.51 32.71 -5.26
C PRO A 75 6.16 33.95 -4.63
N ALA A 76 6.76 33.82 -3.46
CA ALA A 76 7.29 34.98 -2.70
C ALA A 76 8.69 35.36 -3.16
N VAL A 77 8.92 36.64 -3.46
CA VAL A 77 10.25 37.18 -3.71
C VAL A 77 11.00 37.30 -2.40
N VAL A 78 12.15 36.63 -2.29
CA VAL A 78 13.04 36.71 -1.11
C VAL A 78 13.96 37.92 -1.22
N PHE A 79 14.57 38.08 -2.40
CA PHE A 79 15.35 39.29 -2.72
C PHE A 79 15.35 39.52 -4.24
N ARG A 80 15.61 40.76 -4.61
CA ARG A 80 15.92 41.17 -5.98
C ARG A 80 17.09 42.14 -5.94
N GLU A 81 18.17 41.86 -6.67
CA GLU A 81 19.41 42.64 -6.72
C GLU A 81 19.77 42.95 -8.17
N PRO A 82 20.09 44.15 -8.55
CA PRO A 82 20.60 44.47 -9.88
C PRO A 82 21.91 43.73 -10.17
N ILE A 83 22.04 43.22 -11.39
CA ILE A 83 23.23 42.56 -11.87
C ILE A 83 24.30 43.65 -12.07
N THR A 84 25.50 43.44 -11.53
CA THR A 84 26.62 44.37 -11.63
C THR A 84 27.81 43.68 -12.23
N ALA A 85 28.50 44.32 -13.19
CA ALA A 85 29.67 43.79 -13.86
C ALA A 85 30.94 43.66 -13.00
N GLN A 86 30.85 43.97 -11.70
CA GLN A 86 32.00 43.88 -10.78
C GLN A 86 32.14 42.42 -10.28
N PRO A 87 33.39 41.92 -10.10
CA PRO A 87 33.65 40.63 -9.50
C PRO A 87 33.00 40.55 -8.12
N CYS A 88 32.12 39.53 -7.92
CA CYS A 88 31.48 39.28 -6.65
C CYS A 88 31.04 37.82 -6.54
N GLN A 89 30.71 37.40 -5.33
CA GLN A 89 30.29 36.02 -5.05
C GLN A 89 28.94 35.98 -4.33
N TYR A 90 27.99 35.29 -4.90
CA TYR A 90 26.77 34.99 -4.23
C TYR A 90 26.87 33.64 -3.49
N ARG A 91 26.28 33.58 -2.30
CA ARG A 91 26.22 32.37 -1.50
C ARG A 91 24.83 32.24 -0.86
N ILE A 92 24.28 31.03 -0.96
CA ILE A 92 23.11 30.59 -0.25
C ILE A 92 23.58 29.57 0.77
N ARG A 93 23.23 29.71 2.03
CA ARG A 93 23.62 28.77 3.08
C ARG A 93 22.50 28.56 4.10
N THR A 94 22.42 27.35 4.65
CA THR A 94 21.53 27.02 5.75
C THR A 94 22.22 27.35 7.07
N GLU A 95 21.53 28.10 7.94
CA GLU A 95 21.90 28.36 9.31
C GLU A 95 20.62 28.44 10.15
N ASP A 96 20.57 27.76 11.30
CA ASP A 96 19.40 27.69 12.20
C ASP A 96 18.06 27.41 11.49
N GLN A 97 18.03 26.39 10.63
CA GLN A 97 16.84 25.98 9.86
C GLN A 97 16.27 27.06 8.90
N LYS A 98 17.11 28.04 8.53
CA LYS A 98 16.78 29.11 7.57
C LYS A 98 17.83 29.18 6.49
N LEU A 99 17.44 29.60 5.30
CA LEU A 99 18.38 30.01 4.26
C LEU A 99 18.74 31.45 4.38
N PHE A 100 20.03 31.74 4.30
CA PHE A 100 20.61 33.06 4.19
C PHE A 100 21.21 33.26 2.81
N TYR A 101 20.80 34.33 2.15
CA TYR A 101 21.27 34.72 0.82
C TYR A 101 22.24 35.88 0.99
N THR A 102 23.46 35.73 0.50
CA THR A 102 24.50 36.74 0.69
C THR A 102 25.23 37.06 -0.61
N LYS A 103 25.69 38.33 -0.74
CA LYS A 103 26.61 38.80 -1.77
C LYS A 103 27.83 39.37 -1.08
N ASP A 104 29.01 38.82 -1.30
CA ASP A 104 30.27 39.21 -0.65
C ASP A 104 30.14 39.35 0.88
N GLY A 105 29.41 38.48 1.52
CA GLY A 105 29.13 38.48 2.96
C GLY A 105 27.98 39.37 3.41
N ARG A 106 27.45 40.27 2.57
CA ARG A 106 26.29 41.10 2.87
C ARG A 106 25.01 40.26 2.69
N THR A 107 24.16 40.16 3.70
CA THR A 107 22.87 39.46 3.62
C THR A 107 21.89 40.25 2.73
N LEU A 108 21.36 39.60 1.74
CA LEU A 108 20.34 40.12 0.82
C LEU A 108 18.92 39.74 1.27
N GLY A 109 18.77 38.58 1.88
CA GLY A 109 17.48 38.05 2.35
C GLY A 109 17.64 36.80 3.18
N THR A 110 16.51 36.37 3.76
CA THR A 110 16.40 35.10 4.48
C THR A 110 15.07 34.42 4.14
N SER A 111 15.06 33.12 4.12
CA SER A 111 13.81 32.34 3.93
C SER A 111 13.80 31.08 4.77
N ALA A 112 12.66 30.38 4.80
CA ALA A 112 12.60 29.00 5.26
C ALA A 112 13.42 28.08 4.35
N LEU A 113 13.70 26.85 4.79
CA LEU A 113 14.26 25.82 3.93
C LEU A 113 13.24 25.47 2.82
N PRO A 114 13.69 25.35 1.57
CA PRO A 114 12.81 24.98 0.48
C PRO A 114 12.52 23.48 0.50
N ASP A 115 11.45 23.09 -0.17
CA ASP A 115 11.34 21.74 -0.67
C ASP A 115 12.35 21.52 -1.80
N VAL A 116 12.98 20.34 -1.82
CA VAL A 116 13.94 19.96 -2.85
C VAL A 116 13.52 18.61 -3.42
N ASP A 117 12.82 18.63 -4.54
CA ASP A 117 12.49 17.43 -5.30
C ASP A 117 13.65 17.06 -6.24
N ALA A 118 14.29 18.08 -6.79
CA ALA A 118 15.44 17.96 -7.66
C ALA A 118 16.30 19.22 -7.59
N LEU A 119 17.51 19.15 -8.14
CA LEU A 119 18.33 20.33 -8.39
C LEU A 119 18.37 20.57 -9.90
N ILE A 120 17.86 21.71 -10.32
CA ILE A 120 17.69 22.07 -11.74
C ILE A 120 18.48 23.35 -12.01
N THR A 121 19.19 23.39 -13.13
CA THR A 121 19.90 24.58 -13.61
C THR A 121 19.91 24.66 -15.11
N ALA A 122 19.80 25.86 -15.67
CA ALA A 122 19.89 26.12 -17.11
C ALA A 122 21.30 26.58 -17.56
N ILE A 123 22.26 26.71 -16.64
CA ILE A 123 23.57 27.25 -16.96
C ILE A 123 24.60 26.20 -17.41
N THR A 124 24.18 24.98 -17.73
CA THR A 124 25.07 23.87 -18.09
C THR A 124 25.94 24.15 -19.31
N THR A 125 25.45 24.94 -20.24
CA THR A 125 26.13 25.27 -21.52
C THR A 125 26.92 26.57 -21.48
N LEU A 126 26.84 27.34 -20.38
CA LEU A 126 27.51 28.63 -20.28
C LEU A 126 29.03 28.48 -20.02
N PRO A 127 29.89 29.20 -20.73
CA PRO A 127 31.32 29.19 -20.45
C PRO A 127 31.63 29.88 -19.09
N GLY A 128 32.63 29.36 -18.37
CA GLY A 128 33.08 29.95 -17.11
C GLY A 128 32.12 29.81 -15.92
N ARG A 129 31.16 28.95 -16.01
CA ARG A 129 30.20 28.63 -14.93
C ARG A 129 30.89 28.06 -13.70
N ASP A 130 30.48 28.50 -12.53
CA ASP A 130 31.02 28.12 -11.25
C ASP A 130 29.94 27.78 -10.21
N LEU A 131 28.82 27.21 -10.62
CA LEU A 131 27.76 26.78 -9.71
C LEU A 131 28.19 25.53 -8.90
N ASP A 132 28.30 25.72 -7.60
CA ASP A 132 28.52 24.67 -6.62
C ASP A 132 27.28 24.56 -5.72
N VAL A 133 26.67 23.39 -5.65
CA VAL A 133 25.45 23.14 -4.86
C VAL A 133 25.66 21.90 -4.01
N THR A 134 25.40 22.03 -2.72
CA THR A 134 25.41 20.92 -1.77
C THR A 134 24.06 20.83 -1.06
N VAL A 135 23.43 19.68 -1.12
CA VAL A 135 22.21 19.35 -0.38
C VAL A 135 22.56 18.39 0.75
N ARG A 136 22.17 18.73 1.96
CA ARG A 136 22.26 17.84 3.11
C ARG A 136 20.94 17.10 3.27
N VAL A 137 20.90 15.88 2.77
CA VAL A 137 19.71 15.04 2.73
C VAL A 137 19.36 14.53 4.13
N ASP A 138 18.06 14.39 4.43
CA ASP A 138 17.62 13.78 5.69
C ASP A 138 17.64 12.26 5.61
N ASP A 139 18.77 11.68 5.89
CA ASP A 139 18.98 10.22 5.96
C ASP A 139 19.23 9.76 7.42
N ARG A 140 18.68 10.49 8.41
CA ARG A 140 18.89 10.23 9.84
C ARG A 140 18.28 8.93 10.34
N PHE A 141 17.37 8.31 9.58
CA PHE A 141 16.84 6.99 9.90
C PHE A 141 17.77 5.85 9.44
N ALA A 142 18.68 6.08 8.51
CA ALA A 142 19.69 5.12 8.09
C ALA A 142 20.70 4.91 9.22
N SER A 143 20.44 3.91 10.06
CA SER A 143 21.25 3.62 11.23
C SER A 143 21.76 2.19 11.23
N ALA A 144 22.97 1.99 11.75
CA ALA A 144 23.55 0.68 11.99
C ALA A 144 23.92 0.53 13.47
N PRO A 145 23.79 -0.68 14.06
CA PRO A 145 24.18 -0.90 15.44
C PRO A 145 25.69 -0.78 15.58
N THR A 146 26.15 -0.05 16.62
CA THR A 146 27.56 0.02 16.98
C THR A 146 28.06 -1.36 17.47
N PRO A 147 29.38 -1.64 17.44
CA PRO A 147 29.93 -2.87 18.00
C PRO A 147 29.52 -3.13 19.44
N VAL A 148 29.44 -2.06 20.27
CA VAL A 148 28.97 -2.15 21.66
C VAL A 148 27.51 -2.61 21.71
N LYS A 149 26.64 -2.03 20.89
CA LYS A 149 25.24 -2.44 20.80
C LYS A 149 25.11 -3.90 20.37
N LEU A 150 25.90 -4.35 19.38
CA LEU A 150 25.91 -5.75 18.92
C LEU A 150 26.30 -6.71 20.05
N VAL A 151 27.35 -6.38 20.83
CA VAL A 151 27.77 -7.19 21.99
C VAL A 151 26.66 -7.24 23.04
N LEU A 152 26.01 -6.12 23.34
CA LEU A 152 24.89 -6.06 24.28
C LEU A 152 23.70 -6.88 23.79
N LEU A 153 23.34 -6.79 22.50
CA LEU A 153 22.28 -7.60 21.89
C LEU A 153 22.60 -9.09 21.99
N ALA A 154 23.85 -9.49 21.68
CA ALA A 154 24.31 -10.87 21.82
C ALA A 154 24.23 -11.35 23.29
N ALA A 155 24.60 -10.49 24.23
CA ALA A 155 24.47 -10.79 25.66
C ALA A 155 23.01 -10.96 26.10
N VAL A 156 22.09 -10.11 25.59
CA VAL A 156 20.66 -10.26 25.85
C VAL A 156 20.12 -11.55 25.26
N VAL A 157 20.50 -11.92 24.02
CA VAL A 157 20.09 -13.17 23.38
C VAL A 157 20.61 -14.36 24.20
N ALA A 158 21.87 -14.35 24.58
CA ALA A 158 22.44 -15.39 25.44
C ALA A 158 21.71 -15.50 26.80
N GLY A 159 21.41 -14.36 27.43
CA GLY A 159 20.60 -14.31 28.64
C GLY A 159 19.19 -14.87 28.46
N LEU A 160 18.52 -14.55 27.36
CA LEU A 160 17.21 -15.13 27.00
C LEU A 160 17.27 -16.64 26.83
N LEU A 161 18.32 -17.18 26.19
CA LEU A 161 18.51 -18.61 26.01
C LEU A 161 18.75 -19.30 27.36
N VAL A 162 19.56 -18.71 28.25
CA VAL A 162 19.75 -19.18 29.59
C VAL A 162 18.45 -19.16 30.40
N CYS A 163 17.70 -18.06 30.39
CA CYS A 163 16.40 -17.97 31.06
C CYS A 163 15.41 -19.00 30.53
N ALA A 164 15.33 -19.19 29.22
CA ALA A 164 14.47 -20.21 28.60
C ALA A 164 14.93 -21.63 29.05
N GLY A 165 16.22 -21.90 29.05
CA GLY A 165 16.80 -23.15 29.55
C GLY A 165 16.43 -23.39 31.02
N CYS A 166 16.63 -22.41 31.91
CA CYS A 166 16.22 -22.48 33.30
C CYS A 166 14.72 -22.75 33.46
N LEU A 167 13.86 -22.04 32.74
CA LEU A 167 12.41 -22.25 32.79
C LEU A 167 11.99 -23.63 32.28
N ILE A 168 12.70 -24.18 31.30
CA ILE A 168 12.46 -25.54 30.78
C ILE A 168 12.96 -26.60 31.76
N VAL A 169 14.16 -26.48 32.27
CA VAL A 169 14.84 -27.51 33.08
C VAL A 169 14.39 -27.47 34.54
N LEU A 170 14.52 -26.33 35.20
CA LEU A 170 14.27 -26.20 36.65
C LEU A 170 12.79 -26.31 37.00
N TYR A 171 11.90 -25.81 36.14
CA TYR A 171 10.46 -25.85 36.37
C TYR A 171 9.75 -26.93 35.56
N ARG A 172 10.51 -27.90 34.99
CA ARG A 172 9.96 -29.05 34.26
C ARG A 172 9.45 -30.10 35.25
N ARG A 173 8.16 -30.41 35.15
CA ARG A 173 7.60 -31.60 35.82
C ARG A 173 7.44 -32.73 34.80
N PRO A 174 7.80 -33.97 35.14
CA PRO A 174 7.58 -35.10 34.24
C PRO A 174 6.11 -35.23 33.90
N GLY A 175 5.79 -35.41 32.66
CA GLY A 175 4.42 -35.60 32.19
C GLY A 175 4.44 -36.31 30.85
N ARG A 176 3.50 -37.23 30.69
CA ARG A 176 3.36 -37.99 29.45
C ARG A 176 3.12 -37.02 28.26
N ARG A 177 3.99 -37.08 27.25
CA ARG A 177 3.76 -36.41 25.97
C ARG A 177 2.55 -37.09 25.27
N LYS A 178 1.43 -36.39 25.14
CA LYS A 178 0.38 -36.88 24.28
C LYS A 178 0.84 -36.73 22.81
N ARG A 179 0.87 -37.84 22.09
CA ARG A 179 1.13 -37.82 20.65
C ARG A 179 0.04 -37.01 19.96
N PHE A 180 0.44 -36.19 18.99
CA PHE A 180 -0.50 -35.51 18.11
C PHE A 180 -1.11 -36.55 17.17
N HIS A 181 -2.42 -36.65 17.16
CA HIS A 181 -3.14 -37.47 16.22
C HIS A 181 -3.97 -36.54 15.36
N PRO A 182 -3.67 -36.43 14.04
CA PRO A 182 -4.47 -35.63 13.12
C PRO A 182 -5.91 -36.15 13.06
N ARG A 183 -6.87 -35.26 12.93
CA ARG A 183 -8.30 -35.50 12.81
C ARG A 183 -8.85 -34.89 11.54
N ALA A 184 -10.03 -35.26 11.11
CA ALA A 184 -10.67 -34.72 9.90
C ALA A 184 -10.68 -33.16 9.88
N ALA A 185 -10.91 -32.53 11.02
CA ALA A 185 -10.86 -31.06 11.11
C ALA A 185 -9.47 -30.49 10.81
N ASP A 186 -8.38 -31.19 11.21
CA ASP A 186 -7.00 -30.74 10.90
C ASP A 186 -6.72 -30.86 9.41
N VAL A 187 -7.24 -31.90 8.78
CA VAL A 187 -7.14 -32.10 7.33
C VAL A 187 -7.93 -31.03 6.58
N VAL A 188 -9.17 -30.76 6.99
CA VAL A 188 -9.99 -29.68 6.40
C VAL A 188 -9.27 -28.34 6.49
N VAL A 189 -8.80 -27.96 7.67
CA VAL A 189 -8.05 -26.70 7.84
C VAL A 189 -6.80 -26.69 6.98
N GLY A 190 -5.99 -27.75 7.01
CA GLY A 190 -4.75 -27.83 6.24
C GLY A 190 -4.97 -27.74 4.72
N VAL A 191 -5.94 -28.48 4.19
CA VAL A 191 -6.27 -28.46 2.75
C VAL A 191 -6.82 -27.11 2.34
N THR A 192 -7.72 -26.51 3.15
CA THR A 192 -8.26 -25.18 2.84
C THR A 192 -7.18 -24.10 2.87
N LEU A 193 -6.28 -24.11 3.86
CA LEU A 193 -5.18 -23.16 3.92
C LEU A 193 -4.19 -23.34 2.77
N LEU A 194 -3.91 -24.57 2.36
CA LEU A 194 -3.05 -24.84 1.19
C LEU A 194 -3.71 -24.37 -0.11
N ALA A 195 -5.00 -24.63 -0.28
CA ALA A 195 -5.74 -24.11 -1.44
C ALA A 195 -5.75 -22.57 -1.42
N TRP A 196 -5.94 -21.97 -0.24
CA TRP A 196 -5.98 -20.52 -0.09
C TRP A 196 -4.63 -19.85 -0.38
N LEU A 197 -3.52 -20.57 -0.28
CA LEU A 197 -2.20 -20.08 -0.68
C LEU A 197 -2.17 -19.64 -2.16
N PHE A 198 -2.93 -20.34 -3.00
CA PHE A 198 -3.07 -20.06 -4.44
C PHE A 198 -4.24 -19.14 -4.75
N LEU A 199 -5.37 -19.32 -4.06
CA LEU A 199 -6.63 -18.66 -4.36
C LEU A 199 -6.83 -17.35 -3.63
N ALA A 200 -6.07 -17.06 -2.56
CA ALA A 200 -6.26 -15.85 -1.78
C ALA A 200 -6.06 -14.59 -2.64
N PRO A 201 -6.91 -13.59 -2.50
CA PRO A 201 -6.62 -12.26 -3.00
C PRO A 201 -5.45 -11.64 -2.23
N ARG A 202 -5.00 -10.49 -2.67
CA ARG A 202 -4.12 -9.63 -1.88
C ARG A 202 -4.86 -8.40 -1.39
N THR A 203 -4.38 -7.86 -0.30
CA THR A 203 -4.81 -6.54 0.14
C THR A 203 -3.89 -5.47 -0.44
N SER A 204 -4.39 -4.26 -0.53
CA SER A 204 -3.58 -3.13 -0.98
C SER A 204 -2.29 -3.00 -0.17
N ASP A 205 -2.35 -3.10 1.16
CA ASP A 205 -1.18 -2.91 2.04
C ASP A 205 -0.09 -3.99 1.91
N ASP A 206 -0.39 -5.13 1.28
CA ASP A 206 0.60 -6.19 1.09
C ASP A 206 1.80 -5.72 0.28
N GLY A 207 1.54 -4.92 -0.76
CA GLY A 207 2.60 -4.39 -1.61
C GLY A 207 3.50 -3.38 -0.90
N TRP A 208 2.91 -2.52 -0.10
CA TRP A 208 3.64 -1.55 0.70
C TRP A 208 4.61 -2.22 1.70
N MET A 209 4.10 -3.17 2.48
CA MET A 209 4.93 -3.94 3.42
C MET A 209 6.08 -4.65 2.72
N TYR A 210 5.80 -5.20 1.54
CA TYR A 210 6.77 -5.93 0.76
C TYR A 210 7.86 -5.02 0.18
N ALA A 211 7.49 -3.86 -0.31
CA ALA A 211 8.45 -2.87 -0.83
C ALA A 211 9.41 -2.36 0.26
N MET A 212 8.91 -2.12 1.48
CA MET A 212 9.76 -1.80 2.63
C MET A 212 10.77 -2.91 2.93
N ALA A 213 10.34 -4.17 2.80
CA ALA A 213 11.22 -5.31 3.02
C ALA A 213 12.32 -5.40 1.95
N LEU A 214 11.96 -5.23 0.67
CA LEU A 214 12.89 -5.31 -0.45
C LEU A 214 13.93 -4.18 -0.43
N ASN A 215 13.52 -2.95 -0.17
CA ASN A 215 14.44 -1.80 -0.24
C ASN A 215 15.39 -1.67 0.95
N ARG A 216 15.19 -2.45 2.02
CA ARG A 216 16.03 -2.40 3.23
C ARG A 216 17.52 -2.61 2.95
N GLU A 217 17.86 -3.46 1.98
CA GLU A 217 19.25 -3.75 1.62
C GLU A 217 19.96 -2.50 1.08
N HIS A 218 19.24 -1.66 0.33
CA HIS A 218 19.75 -0.44 -0.26
C HIS A 218 19.79 0.72 0.72
N ALA A 219 18.70 0.93 1.46
CA ALA A 219 18.57 2.05 2.40
C ALA A 219 19.27 1.81 3.75
N GLY A 220 19.53 0.56 4.14
CA GLY A 220 20.16 0.20 5.41
C GLY A 220 19.21 0.13 6.61
N TYR A 221 17.93 0.48 6.45
CA TYR A 221 16.89 0.40 7.49
C TYR A 221 15.52 0.07 6.87
N PHE A 222 14.51 -0.20 7.68
CA PHE A 222 13.12 -0.36 7.22
C PHE A 222 12.43 1.00 7.28
N GLY A 223 12.27 1.64 6.13
CA GLY A 223 11.63 2.94 5.97
C GLY A 223 10.32 2.83 5.21
N ASN A 224 9.48 3.84 5.40
CA ASN A 224 8.20 3.96 4.72
C ASN A 224 8.40 4.71 3.40
N TYR A 225 9.02 4.06 2.42
CA TYR A 225 9.53 4.67 1.19
C TYR A 225 8.46 5.25 0.26
N TYR A 226 7.21 4.88 0.44
CA TYR A 226 6.12 5.34 -0.41
C TYR A 226 5.30 6.47 0.21
N MET A 227 5.43 6.67 1.52
CA MET A 227 4.68 7.67 2.28
C MET A 227 5.46 8.11 3.50
N TYR A 228 4.99 9.17 4.18
CA TYR A 228 5.46 9.59 5.49
C TYR A 228 6.94 9.95 5.54
N HIS A 229 7.45 10.58 4.47
CA HIS A 229 8.82 11.11 4.43
C HIS A 229 9.87 10.07 4.86
N ASN A 230 9.70 8.83 4.39
CA ASN A 230 10.65 7.74 4.63
C ASN A 230 10.91 7.42 6.12
N ASN A 231 9.93 7.63 6.97
CA ASN A 231 10.06 7.37 8.39
C ASN A 231 10.42 5.92 8.70
N SER A 232 11.27 5.72 9.71
CA SER A 232 11.60 4.39 10.21
C SER A 232 10.37 3.66 10.75
N TYR A 233 10.28 2.38 10.42
CA TYR A 233 9.18 1.51 10.85
C TYR A 233 9.43 0.83 12.23
N VAL A 234 10.45 1.26 12.95
CA VAL A 234 10.76 0.81 14.33
C VAL A 234 9.56 1.10 15.25
N PRO A 235 9.14 0.16 16.11
CA PRO A 235 9.72 -1.16 16.43
C PRO A 235 9.11 -2.33 15.64
N PHE A 236 8.33 -2.09 14.58
CA PHE A 236 7.56 -3.11 13.87
C PHE A 236 8.39 -3.80 12.75
N THR A 237 9.71 -3.89 12.92
CA THR A 237 10.67 -4.28 11.89
C THR A 237 10.92 -5.78 11.78
N TRP A 238 10.71 -6.57 12.85
CA TRP A 238 11.07 -7.99 12.84
C TRP A 238 10.31 -8.80 11.77
N LEU A 239 9.06 -8.46 11.51
CA LEU A 239 8.26 -9.12 10.49
C LEU A 239 8.76 -8.74 9.08
N LEU A 240 9.11 -7.47 8.88
CA LEU A 240 9.73 -7.01 7.63
C LEU A 240 11.07 -7.70 7.38
N GLN A 241 11.87 -7.91 8.44
CA GLN A 241 13.11 -8.68 8.33
C GLN A 241 12.86 -10.12 7.90
N LEU A 242 11.79 -10.74 8.43
CA LEU A 242 11.37 -12.07 7.97
C LEU A 242 11.01 -12.07 6.49
N TYR A 243 10.26 -11.06 6.02
CA TYR A 243 9.90 -10.93 4.61
C TYR A 243 11.11 -10.60 3.73
N ALA A 244 12.05 -9.78 4.20
CA ALA A 244 13.29 -9.51 3.46
C ALA A 244 14.09 -10.79 3.21
N TRP A 245 14.32 -11.61 4.24
CA TRP A 245 14.96 -12.91 4.06
C TRP A 245 14.15 -13.88 3.19
N TRP A 246 12.83 -13.83 3.32
CA TRP A 246 11.94 -14.71 2.56
C TRP A 246 11.91 -14.34 1.07
N SER A 247 12.02 -13.06 0.72
CA SER A 247 12.05 -12.58 -0.65
C SER A 247 13.29 -13.00 -1.44
N GLU A 248 14.37 -13.37 -0.75
CA GLU A 248 15.55 -13.96 -1.41
C GLU A 248 15.22 -15.30 -2.12
N LEU A 249 14.15 -15.99 -1.69
CA LEU A 249 13.66 -17.20 -2.35
C LEU A 249 12.84 -16.90 -3.61
N GLY A 250 12.36 -15.67 -3.77
CA GLY A 250 11.60 -15.18 -4.90
C GLY A 250 10.44 -14.28 -4.53
N THR A 251 9.97 -13.53 -5.53
CA THR A 251 8.93 -12.51 -5.42
C THR A 251 7.54 -12.99 -5.81
N ALA A 252 7.39 -14.29 -6.13
CA ALA A 252 6.11 -14.86 -6.54
C ALA A 252 5.02 -14.70 -5.46
N PRO A 253 3.78 -14.33 -5.83
CA PRO A 253 2.67 -14.13 -4.90
C PRO A 253 2.42 -15.33 -3.96
N VAL A 254 2.54 -16.54 -4.47
CA VAL A 254 2.40 -17.77 -3.68
C VAL A 254 3.47 -17.85 -2.59
N LEU A 255 4.73 -17.55 -2.92
CA LEU A 255 5.82 -17.53 -1.94
C LEU A 255 5.62 -16.48 -0.86
N GLN A 256 5.16 -15.29 -1.24
CA GLN A 256 4.93 -14.20 -0.29
C GLN A 256 3.84 -14.51 0.75
N ARG A 257 2.93 -15.45 0.47
CA ARG A 257 1.86 -15.89 1.38
C ARG A 257 2.31 -16.99 2.37
N VAL A 258 3.44 -17.65 2.12
CA VAL A 258 3.90 -18.77 2.96
C VAL A 258 4.14 -18.38 4.41
N PRO A 259 4.74 -17.23 4.76
CA PRO A 259 4.85 -16.82 6.17
C PRO A 259 3.49 -16.70 6.86
N SER A 260 2.45 -16.19 6.18
CA SER A 260 1.09 -16.16 6.71
C SER A 260 0.52 -17.56 6.95
N LEU A 261 0.81 -18.52 6.07
CA LEU A 261 0.44 -19.93 6.28
C LEU A 261 1.09 -20.50 7.55
N PHE A 262 2.35 -20.18 7.85
CA PHE A 262 2.98 -20.60 9.11
C PHE A 262 2.28 -20.00 10.32
N PHE A 263 1.91 -18.73 10.30
CA PHE A 263 1.13 -18.12 11.37
C PHE A 263 -0.26 -18.75 11.50
N ALA A 264 -0.91 -19.12 10.39
CA ALA A 264 -2.17 -19.87 10.38
C ALA A 264 -2.04 -21.21 11.11
N ILE A 265 -1.02 -22.00 10.75
CA ILE A 265 -0.77 -23.32 11.34
C ILE A 265 -0.52 -23.19 12.86
N ILE A 266 0.33 -22.23 13.26
CA ILE A 266 0.62 -21.97 14.67
C ILE A 266 -0.65 -21.60 15.43
N THR A 267 -1.46 -20.70 14.86
CA THR A 267 -2.73 -20.27 15.43
C THR A 267 -3.71 -21.42 15.57
N TRP A 268 -3.89 -22.23 14.51
CA TRP A 268 -4.73 -23.42 14.56
C TRP A 268 -4.31 -24.44 15.60
N LEU A 269 -3.03 -24.73 15.71
CA LEU A 269 -2.52 -25.64 16.73
C LEU A 269 -2.80 -25.13 18.15
N GLY A 270 -2.68 -23.82 18.35
CA GLY A 270 -3.04 -23.16 19.61
C GLY A 270 -4.54 -23.27 19.89
N VAL A 271 -5.40 -22.91 18.94
CA VAL A 271 -6.86 -23.07 19.04
C VAL A 271 -7.22 -24.51 19.39
N ARG A 272 -6.71 -25.48 18.64
CA ARG A 272 -6.97 -26.91 18.86
C ARG A 272 -6.58 -27.36 20.28
N GLY A 273 -5.43 -26.88 20.78
CA GLY A 273 -4.97 -27.17 22.14
C GLY A 273 -5.89 -26.59 23.23
N ALA A 274 -6.40 -25.39 23.02
CA ALA A 274 -7.28 -24.70 23.95
C ALA A 274 -8.70 -25.27 23.98
N VAL A 275 -9.26 -25.60 22.80
CA VAL A 275 -10.64 -26.14 22.71
C VAL A 275 -10.73 -27.64 22.94
N GLY A 276 -9.62 -28.37 22.97
CA GLY A 276 -9.58 -29.83 23.11
C GLY A 276 -10.45 -30.42 24.22
N PRO A 277 -10.67 -29.75 25.36
CA PRO A 277 -11.54 -30.24 26.42
C PRO A 277 -13.04 -30.28 26.06
N VAL A 278 -13.49 -29.43 25.14
CA VAL A 278 -14.91 -29.30 24.75
C VAL A 278 -15.17 -29.81 23.33
N ALA A 279 -14.14 -29.84 22.49
CA ALA A 279 -14.22 -30.22 21.08
C ALA A 279 -13.56 -31.58 20.83
N VAL A 280 -14.29 -32.67 20.98
CA VAL A 280 -13.84 -34.06 20.74
C VAL A 280 -14.53 -34.62 19.51
N GLY A 281 -13.80 -35.39 18.68
CA GLY A 281 -14.34 -36.04 17.48
C GLY A 281 -14.85 -35.03 16.47
N LYS A 282 -16.04 -35.27 15.92
CA LYS A 282 -16.70 -34.39 14.92
C LYS A 282 -16.96 -32.95 15.43
N ARG A 283 -17.03 -32.74 16.77
CA ARG A 283 -17.22 -31.40 17.35
C ARG A 283 -16.05 -30.47 17.07
N LEU A 284 -14.88 -30.98 16.67
CA LEU A 284 -13.72 -30.16 16.27
C LEU A 284 -13.95 -29.42 14.94
N LEU A 285 -14.93 -29.81 14.14
CA LEU A 285 -15.30 -29.09 12.93
C LEU A 285 -15.85 -27.68 13.21
N VAL A 286 -16.47 -27.45 14.39
CA VAL A 286 -16.98 -26.11 14.76
C VAL A 286 -15.84 -25.11 14.93
N PRO A 287 -14.79 -25.37 15.77
CA PRO A 287 -13.64 -24.48 15.80
C PRO A 287 -12.88 -24.40 14.48
N ALA A 288 -12.85 -25.45 13.65
CA ALA A 288 -12.24 -25.37 12.33
C ALA A 288 -12.99 -24.38 11.41
N LEU A 289 -14.32 -24.45 11.38
CA LEU A 289 -15.17 -23.51 10.64
C LEU A 289 -14.96 -22.06 11.13
N LEU A 290 -15.04 -21.84 12.44
CA LEU A 290 -14.82 -20.52 13.03
C LEU A 290 -13.41 -19.99 12.74
N PHE A 291 -12.39 -20.85 12.80
CA PHE A 291 -11.02 -20.46 12.49
C PHE A 291 -10.88 -20.04 11.02
N LEU A 292 -11.41 -20.82 10.10
CA LEU A 292 -11.35 -20.51 8.68
C LEU A 292 -12.14 -19.23 8.35
N ALA A 293 -13.32 -19.02 8.96
CA ALA A 293 -14.09 -17.80 8.79
C ALA A 293 -13.35 -16.55 9.29
N TRP A 294 -12.53 -16.66 10.31
CA TRP A 294 -11.67 -15.57 10.76
C TRP A 294 -10.37 -15.47 9.96
N TRP A 295 -9.74 -16.59 9.62
CA TRP A 295 -8.41 -16.56 9.03
C TRP A 295 -8.40 -16.21 7.56
N LEU A 296 -9.30 -16.81 6.75
CA LEU A 296 -9.25 -16.63 5.30
C LEU A 296 -9.39 -15.15 4.87
N PRO A 297 -10.31 -14.36 5.42
CA PRO A 297 -10.41 -12.95 5.04
C PRO A 297 -9.35 -12.03 5.67
N PHE A 298 -8.77 -12.37 6.81
CA PHE A 298 -7.86 -11.47 7.54
C PHE A 298 -6.39 -11.88 7.53
N GLY A 299 -6.10 -13.16 7.42
CA GLY A 299 -4.73 -13.69 7.44
C GLY A 299 -4.14 -13.82 6.04
N LEU A 300 -4.21 -12.75 5.23
CA LEU A 300 -3.74 -12.72 3.85
C LEU A 300 -2.34 -12.14 3.74
N GLY A 301 -1.63 -12.57 2.70
CA GLY A 301 -0.41 -11.92 2.20
C GLY A 301 0.62 -11.61 3.28
N THR A 302 1.11 -10.39 3.28
CA THR A 302 2.16 -9.90 4.19
C THR A 302 1.61 -9.13 5.40
N ARG A 303 0.30 -9.10 5.58
CA ARG A 303 -0.34 -8.35 6.66
C ARG A 303 0.11 -8.80 8.05
N GLN A 304 0.34 -7.82 8.91
CA GLN A 304 0.91 -7.99 10.24
C GLN A 304 -0.05 -8.64 11.23
N GLU A 305 -1.37 -8.48 11.05
CA GLU A 305 -2.39 -9.02 11.94
C GLU A 305 -2.33 -10.55 12.08
N ALA A 306 -1.87 -11.25 11.05
CA ALA A 306 -1.63 -12.68 11.08
C ALA A 306 -0.62 -13.07 12.18
N SER A 307 0.49 -12.33 12.28
CA SER A 307 1.53 -12.54 13.29
C SER A 307 1.04 -12.16 14.70
N VAL A 308 0.28 -11.06 14.83
CA VAL A 308 -0.35 -10.66 16.11
C VAL A 308 -1.32 -11.74 16.58
N SER A 309 -2.17 -12.27 15.71
CA SER A 309 -3.10 -13.35 16.03
C SER A 309 -2.37 -14.62 16.53
N ALA A 310 -1.28 -14.98 15.88
CA ALA A 310 -0.45 -16.13 16.31
C ALA A 310 0.16 -15.89 17.70
N CYS A 311 0.77 -14.73 17.91
CA CYS A 311 1.37 -14.35 19.19
C CYS A 311 0.32 -14.28 20.32
N LEU A 312 -0.83 -13.66 20.07
CA LEU A 312 -1.94 -13.58 21.03
C LEU A 312 -2.46 -14.97 21.39
N THR A 313 -2.62 -15.84 20.39
CA THR A 313 -3.06 -17.23 20.60
C THR A 313 -2.05 -18.03 21.43
N ILE A 314 -0.75 -17.92 21.12
CA ILE A 314 0.32 -18.54 21.92
C ILE A 314 0.25 -18.04 23.36
N THR A 315 0.12 -16.73 23.56
CA THR A 315 0.05 -16.10 24.88
C THR A 315 -1.12 -16.66 25.69
N VAL A 316 -2.32 -16.70 25.14
CA VAL A 316 -3.51 -17.29 25.78
C VAL A 316 -3.30 -18.77 26.10
N CYS A 317 -2.83 -19.54 25.13
CA CYS A 317 -2.60 -20.98 25.30
C CYS A 317 -1.53 -21.26 26.36
N ALA A 318 -0.44 -20.49 26.37
CA ALA A 318 0.63 -20.63 27.32
C ALA A 318 0.14 -20.29 28.74
N MET A 319 -0.67 -19.22 28.92
CA MET A 319 -1.31 -18.89 30.19
C MET A 319 -2.24 -20.00 30.69
N LEU A 320 -3.04 -20.60 29.81
CA LEU A 320 -3.91 -21.73 30.14
C LEU A 320 -3.10 -22.98 30.50
N LEU A 321 -2.04 -23.29 29.76
CA LEU A 321 -1.17 -24.44 29.97
C LEU A 321 -0.34 -24.30 31.24
N ALA A 322 0.18 -23.10 31.55
CA ALA A 322 0.90 -22.81 32.79
C ALA A 322 0.09 -23.28 34.00
N ARG A 323 -1.19 -22.92 34.02
CA ARG A 323 -2.09 -23.33 35.11
C ARG A 323 -2.45 -24.82 35.07
N ARG A 324 -2.82 -25.36 33.87
CA ARG A 324 -3.22 -26.79 33.76
C ARG A 324 -2.10 -27.74 34.10
N ARG A 325 -0.88 -27.41 33.67
CA ARG A 325 0.29 -28.28 33.86
C ARG A 325 1.12 -27.91 35.06
N GLN A 326 0.77 -26.82 35.76
CA GLN A 326 1.52 -26.29 36.91
C GLN A 326 3.02 -26.13 36.58
N ARG A 327 3.32 -25.44 35.44
CA ARG A 327 4.69 -25.22 34.95
C ARG A 327 4.94 -23.75 34.67
N VAL A 328 5.91 -23.17 35.34
CA VAL A 328 6.29 -21.75 35.18
C VAL A 328 6.86 -21.44 33.78
N GLY A 329 7.52 -22.39 33.15
CA GLY A 329 8.08 -22.19 31.80
C GLY A 329 7.09 -21.73 30.76
N TYR A 330 5.80 -22.08 30.89
CA TYR A 330 4.77 -21.56 30.02
C TYR A 330 4.48 -20.07 30.22
N LEU A 331 4.80 -19.51 31.42
CA LEU A 331 4.67 -18.06 31.63
C LEU A 331 5.74 -17.30 30.84
N GLY A 332 6.98 -17.83 30.82
CA GLY A 332 8.03 -17.26 29.97
C GLY A 332 7.66 -17.28 28.48
N LEU A 333 7.10 -18.41 28.00
CA LEU A 333 6.59 -18.50 26.63
C LEU A 333 5.46 -17.48 26.37
N ALA A 334 4.56 -17.29 27.34
CA ALA A 334 3.48 -16.29 27.22
C ALA A 334 4.04 -14.87 27.11
N VAL A 335 5.02 -14.52 27.95
CA VAL A 335 5.65 -13.19 27.92
C VAL A 335 6.44 -12.97 26.64
N GLY A 336 7.26 -13.93 26.20
CA GLY A 336 8.02 -13.82 24.96
C GLY A 336 7.14 -13.69 23.73
N ALA A 337 6.08 -14.51 23.63
CA ALA A 337 5.12 -14.38 22.52
C ALA A 337 4.37 -13.05 22.56
N ALA A 338 3.96 -12.61 23.76
CA ALA A 338 3.31 -11.30 23.90
C ALA A 338 4.24 -10.15 23.47
N SER A 339 5.52 -10.24 23.82
CA SER A 339 6.51 -9.23 23.45
C SER A 339 6.71 -9.13 21.94
N LEU A 340 6.80 -10.26 21.24
CA LEU A 340 6.86 -10.29 19.78
C LEU A 340 5.56 -9.76 19.14
N GLY A 341 4.41 -10.13 19.70
CA GLY A 341 3.12 -9.63 19.20
C GLY A 341 2.94 -8.13 19.41
N LEU A 342 3.45 -7.58 20.51
CA LEU A 342 3.38 -6.15 20.82
C LEU A 342 4.14 -5.29 19.79
N ILE A 343 5.27 -5.79 19.31
CA ILE A 343 6.11 -5.11 18.31
C ILE A 343 5.91 -5.66 16.90
N ALA A 344 4.80 -6.35 16.65
CA ALA A 344 4.44 -6.77 15.29
C ALA A 344 3.60 -5.73 14.57
N HIS A 345 2.70 -5.06 15.31
CA HIS A 345 1.74 -4.08 14.79
C HIS A 345 1.13 -3.29 15.94
N THR A 346 0.53 -2.14 15.66
CA THR A 346 -0.15 -1.31 16.68
C THR A 346 -1.28 -2.08 17.39
N ALA A 347 -2.02 -2.96 16.67
CA ALA A 347 -2.99 -3.86 17.29
C ALA A 347 -2.36 -4.92 18.21
N GLY A 348 -1.04 -5.04 18.23
CA GLY A 348 -0.30 -5.94 19.14
C GLY A 348 -0.50 -5.64 20.62
N VAL A 349 -0.97 -4.44 20.97
CA VAL A 349 -1.37 -4.09 22.35
C VAL A 349 -2.34 -5.10 22.96
N LEU A 350 -3.13 -5.82 22.15
CA LEU A 350 -4.07 -6.85 22.58
C LEU A 350 -3.40 -8.01 23.35
N VAL A 351 -2.13 -8.30 23.07
CA VAL A 351 -1.40 -9.41 23.72
C VAL A 351 -1.17 -9.18 25.21
N LEU A 352 -1.25 -7.94 25.68
CA LEU A 352 -1.12 -7.60 27.08
C LEU A 352 -2.32 -8.05 27.92
N LEU A 353 -3.50 -8.15 27.31
CA LEU A 353 -4.74 -8.51 28.01
C LEU A 353 -4.70 -9.88 28.67
N PRO A 354 -4.33 -10.99 27.99
CA PRO A 354 -4.28 -12.28 28.66
C PRO A 354 -3.20 -12.36 29.75
N LEU A 355 -2.12 -11.59 29.67
CA LEU A 355 -1.14 -11.47 30.74
C LEU A 355 -1.73 -10.76 31.95
N ALA A 356 -2.36 -9.61 31.77
CA ALA A 356 -3.00 -8.84 32.83
C ALA A 356 -4.12 -9.64 33.51
N LEU A 357 -5.04 -10.21 32.73
CA LEU A 357 -6.14 -11.05 33.24
C LEU A 357 -5.64 -12.32 33.94
N GLY A 358 -4.50 -12.83 33.53
CA GLY A 358 -3.86 -14.03 34.09
C GLY A 358 -2.89 -13.77 35.22
N ALA A 359 -2.51 -12.50 35.51
CA ALA A 359 -1.42 -12.15 36.42
C ALA A 359 -1.55 -12.75 37.84
N LYS A 360 -2.75 -12.66 38.44
CA LYS A 360 -3.01 -13.29 39.75
C LYS A 360 -2.77 -14.80 39.73
N SER A 361 -3.18 -15.50 38.67
CA SER A 361 -2.98 -16.94 38.56
C SER A 361 -1.49 -17.29 38.31
N ALA A 362 -0.78 -16.45 37.60
CA ALA A 362 0.65 -16.58 37.35
C ALA A 362 1.46 -16.41 38.67
N ALA A 363 1.15 -15.35 39.41
CA ALA A 363 1.76 -15.11 40.73
C ALA A 363 1.50 -16.27 41.70
N GLN A 364 0.26 -16.79 41.75
CA GLN A 364 -0.07 -17.96 42.56
C GLN A 364 0.68 -19.21 42.14
N LEU A 365 0.86 -19.42 40.82
CA LEU A 365 1.62 -20.55 40.29
C LEU A 365 3.10 -20.47 40.73
N ILE A 366 3.73 -19.31 40.56
CA ILE A 366 5.13 -19.10 40.95
C ILE A 366 5.28 -19.36 42.46
N ARG A 367 4.43 -18.76 43.30
CA ARG A 367 4.48 -18.98 44.76
C ARG A 367 4.31 -20.45 45.18
N ARG A 368 3.47 -21.20 44.46
CA ARG A 368 3.26 -22.65 44.75
C ARG A 368 4.39 -23.56 44.25
N THR A 369 5.13 -23.12 43.24
CA THR A 369 6.23 -23.94 42.67
C THR A 369 7.58 -23.60 43.25
N ALA A 370 7.75 -22.39 43.75
CA ALA A 370 8.95 -21.91 44.38
C ALA A 370 9.19 -22.61 45.74
N ARG A 371 10.40 -22.92 46.02
CA ARG A 371 10.83 -23.56 47.30
C ARG A 371 11.15 -22.52 48.37
N SER A 372 11.56 -21.34 47.96
CA SER A 372 11.95 -20.22 48.79
C SER A 372 11.50 -18.90 48.16
N THR A 373 11.59 -17.81 48.89
CA THR A 373 11.36 -16.47 48.36
C THR A 373 12.35 -16.12 47.25
N THR A 374 13.63 -16.53 47.42
CA THR A 374 14.68 -16.33 46.43
C THR A 374 14.37 -17.07 45.12
N ASP A 375 13.87 -18.31 45.22
CA ASP A 375 13.45 -19.10 44.06
C ASP A 375 12.25 -18.46 43.35
N ALA A 376 11.30 -17.90 44.13
CA ALA A 376 10.17 -17.17 43.56
C ALA A 376 10.61 -15.89 42.80
N VAL A 377 11.55 -15.14 43.37
CA VAL A 377 12.12 -13.95 42.73
C VAL A 377 12.86 -14.32 41.46
N ALA A 378 13.72 -15.35 41.51
CA ALA A 378 14.44 -15.87 40.34
C ALA A 378 13.47 -16.31 39.23
N ALA A 379 12.38 -17.00 39.58
CA ALA A 379 11.35 -17.38 38.61
C ALA A 379 10.65 -16.17 37.98
N VAL A 380 10.34 -15.16 38.77
CA VAL A 380 9.76 -13.90 38.24
C VAL A 380 10.74 -13.23 37.29
N LEU A 381 12.01 -13.10 37.69
CA LEU A 381 13.04 -12.49 36.84
C LEU A 381 13.18 -13.24 35.51
N CYS A 382 13.29 -14.57 35.53
CA CYS A 382 13.36 -15.36 34.31
C CYS A 382 12.13 -15.21 33.40
N VAL A 383 10.94 -15.13 34.00
CA VAL A 383 9.70 -14.92 33.22
C VAL A 383 9.66 -13.52 32.62
N VAL A 384 9.96 -12.48 33.39
CA VAL A 384 9.93 -11.09 32.94
C VAL A 384 11.04 -10.82 31.93
N SER A 385 12.23 -11.42 32.09
CA SER A 385 13.33 -11.29 31.13
C SER A 385 12.95 -11.76 29.73
N CYS A 386 11.97 -12.66 29.58
CA CYS A 386 11.47 -13.02 28.25
C CYS A 386 10.85 -11.83 27.49
N ALA A 387 10.52 -10.72 28.16
CA ALA A 387 10.08 -9.49 27.52
C ALA A 387 11.21 -8.81 26.72
N ALA A 388 12.47 -9.08 27.04
CA ALA A 388 13.61 -8.56 26.27
C ALA A 388 13.63 -9.05 24.80
N THR A 389 12.83 -10.06 24.46
CA THR A 389 12.59 -10.43 23.07
C THR A 389 12.12 -9.23 22.22
N ALA A 390 11.28 -8.34 22.78
CA ALA A 390 10.85 -7.13 22.11
C ALA A 390 12.02 -6.15 21.88
N ALA A 391 12.91 -6.01 22.87
CA ALA A 391 14.06 -5.13 22.73
C ALA A 391 15.02 -5.58 21.62
N VAL A 392 15.26 -6.90 21.52
CA VAL A 392 16.10 -7.46 20.46
C VAL A 392 15.41 -7.35 19.09
N ALA A 393 14.18 -7.81 18.98
CA ALA A 393 13.51 -7.92 17.69
C ALA A 393 13.00 -6.57 17.14
N GLY A 394 12.69 -5.59 18.00
CA GLY A 394 12.15 -4.30 17.58
C GLY A 394 13.18 -3.17 17.48
N PHE A 395 14.32 -3.30 18.17
CA PHE A 395 15.29 -2.21 18.25
C PHE A 395 16.74 -2.64 17.93
N ALA A 396 16.91 -3.76 17.23
CA ALA A 396 18.25 -4.22 16.84
C ALA A 396 18.98 -3.21 15.96
N ASP A 397 18.29 -2.67 14.98
CA ASP A 397 18.78 -1.73 13.96
C ASP A 397 18.27 -0.27 14.13
N GLY A 398 17.41 -0.02 15.10
CA GLY A 398 16.88 1.30 15.39
C GLY A 398 16.87 1.65 16.87
N SER A 399 16.34 2.81 17.24
CA SER A 399 16.27 3.31 18.61
C SER A 399 14.83 3.71 18.98
N LEU A 400 14.59 3.89 20.30
CA LEU A 400 13.31 4.44 20.76
C LEU A 400 13.08 5.85 20.19
N ASN A 401 14.15 6.59 19.94
CA ASN A 401 14.06 7.91 19.37
C ASN A 401 13.61 7.89 17.90
N ASP A 402 14.04 6.90 17.12
CA ASP A 402 13.53 6.70 15.74
C ASP A 402 12.02 6.41 15.75
N PHE A 403 11.55 5.61 16.71
CA PHE A 403 10.12 5.38 16.91
C PHE A 403 9.36 6.67 17.26
N LEU A 404 9.89 7.49 18.16
CA LEU A 404 9.24 8.75 18.56
C LEU A 404 9.20 9.74 17.39
N ARG A 405 10.30 9.88 16.66
CA ARG A 405 10.40 10.75 15.49
C ARG A 405 9.48 10.28 14.36
N GLY A 406 9.47 8.99 14.05
CA GLY A 406 8.56 8.42 13.06
C GLY A 406 7.09 8.57 13.45
N SER A 407 6.77 8.37 14.74
CA SER A 407 5.39 8.54 15.24
C SER A 407 4.89 9.98 15.17
N SER A 408 5.76 10.98 15.37
CA SER A 408 5.37 12.40 15.27
C SER A 408 5.03 12.79 13.82
N SER A 409 5.79 12.27 12.86
CA SER A 409 5.53 12.52 11.43
C SER A 409 4.28 11.78 10.93
N PHE A 410 3.99 10.59 11.47
CA PHE A 410 2.81 9.82 11.12
C PHE A 410 1.50 10.52 11.51
N GLY A 411 1.52 11.35 12.57
CA GLY A 411 0.36 12.12 13.03
C GLY A 411 0.14 13.45 12.29
N GLY A 412 1.14 13.93 11.54
CA GLY A 412 1.09 15.23 10.85
C GLY A 412 0.88 15.16 9.34
N GLY A 413 1.00 13.96 8.75
CA GLY A 413 0.94 13.78 7.29
C GLY A 413 -0.41 13.38 6.72
N LEU A 414 -1.41 13.12 7.54
CA LEU A 414 -2.78 12.91 7.09
C LEU A 414 -3.57 14.18 7.44
N ASP A 415 -4.22 14.73 6.46
CA ASP A 415 -5.03 15.97 6.48
C ASP A 415 -6.25 15.92 7.42
N THR A 416 -6.17 15.14 8.46
CA THR A 416 -7.24 14.82 9.41
C THR A 416 -6.99 15.42 10.77
N GLY A 417 -6.69 16.70 10.90
CA GLY A 417 -6.64 17.38 12.20
C GLY A 417 -5.94 16.60 13.35
N PRO A 418 -5.96 17.08 14.57
CA PRO A 418 -5.43 16.32 15.69
C PRO A 418 -6.22 15.00 15.86
N PRO A 419 -5.55 13.84 16.02
CA PRO A 419 -6.23 12.55 16.11
C PRO A 419 -7.24 12.54 17.27
N ASP A 420 -8.50 12.25 16.96
CA ASP A 420 -9.53 11.93 17.95
C ASP A 420 -9.73 10.41 18.03
N PRO A 421 -9.00 9.71 18.93
CA PRO A 421 -9.04 8.25 18.98
C PRO A 421 -10.42 7.67 19.24
N LEU A 422 -11.32 8.41 19.88
CA LEU A 422 -12.68 7.96 20.18
C LEU A 422 -13.66 8.30 19.06
N GLY A 423 -13.60 9.50 18.52
CA GLY A 423 -14.42 9.91 17.37
C GLY A 423 -14.10 9.11 16.12
N ASP A 424 -12.80 8.99 15.81
CA ASP A 424 -12.31 8.23 14.66
C ASP A 424 -12.61 6.72 14.77
N GLU A 425 -12.86 6.17 15.95
CA GLU A 425 -13.18 4.73 16.08
C GLU A 425 -14.47 4.35 15.34
N VAL A 426 -15.37 5.30 15.14
CA VAL A 426 -16.59 5.09 14.33
C VAL A 426 -16.25 4.75 12.88
N ASP A 427 -15.16 5.27 12.36
CA ASP A 427 -14.73 5.05 10.97
C ASP A 427 -14.34 3.59 10.72
N ARG A 428 -13.78 2.89 11.70
CA ARG A 428 -13.54 1.44 11.61
C ARG A 428 -14.81 0.68 11.26
N TYR A 429 -15.92 1.07 11.84
CA TYR A 429 -17.22 0.43 11.62
C TYR A 429 -17.89 0.94 10.35
N ARG A 430 -17.69 2.21 9.98
CA ARG A 430 -18.13 2.73 8.68
C ARG A 430 -17.40 2.00 7.54
N LEU A 431 -16.09 1.84 7.63
CA LEU A 431 -15.29 1.08 6.66
C LEU A 431 -15.69 -0.41 6.63
N LEU A 432 -15.97 -1.01 7.81
CA LEU A 432 -16.42 -2.41 7.86
C LEU A 432 -17.78 -2.59 7.17
N LEU A 433 -18.69 -1.63 7.28
CA LEU A 433 -20.07 -1.69 6.77
C LEU A 433 -20.25 -0.99 5.42
N GLY A 434 -19.27 -0.24 4.95
CA GLY A 434 -19.30 0.49 3.68
C GLY A 434 -19.00 -0.40 2.47
N ASP A 435 -19.30 0.09 1.28
CA ASP A 435 -19.02 -0.60 0.00
C ASP A 435 -17.60 -0.34 -0.52
N GLN A 436 -16.73 0.23 0.29
CA GLN A 436 -15.32 0.47 0.01
C GLN A 436 -14.52 -0.83 -0.05
N SER A 437 -13.31 -0.79 -0.60
CA SER A 437 -12.39 -1.94 -0.74
C SER A 437 -12.09 -2.72 0.55
N THR A 438 -12.38 -2.14 1.71
CA THR A 438 -12.26 -2.76 3.01
C THR A 438 -13.56 -3.34 3.56
N GLY A 439 -14.70 -3.02 2.96
CA GLY A 439 -16.04 -3.42 3.39
C GLY A 439 -16.50 -4.75 2.78
N ASN A 440 -15.72 -5.79 2.89
CA ASN A 440 -16.00 -7.09 2.29
C ASN A 440 -16.92 -7.94 3.20
N PHE A 441 -17.87 -8.69 2.61
CA PHE A 441 -18.77 -9.56 3.35
C PHE A 441 -18.04 -10.56 4.26
N ALA A 442 -16.91 -11.11 3.78
CA ALA A 442 -16.13 -12.07 4.54
C ALA A 442 -15.40 -11.44 5.75
N LEU A 443 -15.08 -10.14 5.71
CA LEU A 443 -14.56 -9.42 6.88
C LEU A 443 -15.67 -9.11 7.88
N ARG A 444 -16.89 -8.82 7.39
CA ARG A 444 -18.04 -8.45 8.23
C ARG A 444 -18.51 -9.59 9.11
N ALA A 445 -18.65 -10.79 8.55
CA ALA A 445 -19.29 -11.89 9.25
C ALA A 445 -18.61 -12.27 10.58
N PRO A 446 -17.31 -12.56 10.67
CA PRO A 446 -16.70 -12.91 11.94
C PRO A 446 -16.62 -11.72 12.91
N ALA A 447 -16.38 -10.49 12.43
CA ALA A 447 -16.30 -9.30 13.27
C ALA A 447 -17.67 -8.98 13.92
N LEU A 448 -18.74 -8.95 13.12
CA LEU A 448 -20.09 -8.70 13.61
C LEU A 448 -20.62 -9.83 14.52
N LEU A 449 -20.22 -11.10 14.23
CA LEU A 449 -20.55 -12.22 15.12
C LEU A 449 -19.93 -12.03 16.51
N LEU A 450 -18.68 -11.58 16.56
CA LEU A 450 -18.02 -11.31 17.83
C LEU A 450 -18.75 -10.19 18.60
N LEU A 451 -19.09 -9.09 17.92
CA LEU A 451 -19.83 -7.97 18.50
C LEU A 451 -21.21 -8.40 19.02
N LEU A 452 -21.95 -9.23 18.28
CA LEU A 452 -23.23 -9.80 18.70
C LEU A 452 -23.09 -10.62 19.99
N ILE A 453 -22.02 -11.41 20.10
CA ILE A 453 -21.87 -12.38 21.19
C ILE A 453 -21.35 -11.75 22.48
N VAL A 454 -20.58 -10.66 22.40
CA VAL A 454 -19.98 -10.00 23.59
C VAL A 454 -21.03 -9.61 24.66
N PRO A 455 -22.19 -9.00 24.36
CA PRO A 455 -23.21 -8.68 25.38
C PRO A 455 -23.73 -9.91 26.13
N PHE A 456 -23.91 -11.03 25.42
CA PHE A 456 -24.35 -12.30 26.03
C PHE A 456 -23.26 -12.89 26.93
N PHE A 457 -21.99 -12.77 26.55
CA PHE A 457 -20.88 -13.18 27.42
C PHE A 457 -20.82 -12.34 28.70
N VAL A 458 -20.98 -11.01 28.59
CA VAL A 458 -21.04 -10.11 29.76
C VAL A 458 -22.21 -10.50 30.67
N LEU A 459 -23.39 -10.77 30.11
CA LEU A 459 -24.54 -11.27 30.87
C LEU A 459 -24.18 -12.59 31.61
N LEU A 460 -23.52 -13.54 30.94
CA LEU A 460 -23.07 -14.77 31.57
C LEU A 460 -22.12 -14.52 32.74
N CYS A 461 -21.20 -13.55 32.61
CA CYS A 461 -20.29 -13.15 33.69
C CYS A 461 -21.03 -12.58 34.89
N VAL A 462 -22.00 -11.68 34.66
CA VAL A 462 -22.87 -11.11 35.72
C VAL A 462 -23.64 -12.22 36.43
N ARG A 463 -24.25 -13.12 35.68
CA ARG A 463 -25.01 -14.25 36.24
C ARG A 463 -24.12 -15.24 37.01
N ALA A 464 -22.92 -15.53 36.49
CA ALA A 464 -21.94 -16.36 37.17
C ALA A 464 -21.52 -15.78 38.53
N ARG A 465 -21.35 -14.45 38.61
CA ARG A 465 -21.04 -13.75 39.85
C ARG A 465 -22.22 -13.81 40.83
N GLN A 466 -23.45 -13.52 40.36
CA GLN A 466 -24.67 -13.60 41.20
C GLN A 466 -24.88 -14.99 41.75
N ARG A 467 -24.55 -16.03 40.98
CA ARG A 467 -24.71 -17.43 41.41
C ARG A 467 -23.51 -17.98 42.15
N ARG A 468 -22.43 -17.14 42.36
CA ARG A 468 -21.14 -17.56 42.94
C ARG A 468 -20.52 -18.79 42.28
N ARG A 469 -20.76 -18.97 40.97
CA ARG A 469 -20.24 -20.09 40.20
C ARG A 469 -19.32 -19.53 39.10
N PRO A 470 -17.98 -19.77 39.17
CA PRO A 470 -17.04 -19.23 38.17
C PRO A 470 -17.28 -19.88 36.81
N LEU A 471 -17.11 -19.07 35.74
CA LEU A 471 -17.10 -19.56 34.36
C LEU A 471 -15.86 -20.46 34.09
N PRO A 472 -15.94 -21.38 33.14
CA PRO A 472 -14.79 -22.15 32.68
C PRO A 472 -13.63 -21.20 32.30
N ARG A 473 -12.44 -21.47 32.81
CA ARG A 473 -11.31 -20.54 32.66
C ARG A 473 -10.96 -20.18 31.22
N PRO A 474 -10.93 -21.12 30.24
CA PRO A 474 -10.70 -20.74 28.85
C PRO A 474 -11.74 -19.75 28.34
N LEU A 475 -13.02 -20.00 28.59
CA LEU A 475 -14.12 -19.10 28.21
C LEU A 475 -13.97 -17.73 28.86
N TRP A 476 -13.63 -17.67 30.15
CA TRP A 476 -13.50 -16.41 30.88
C TRP A 476 -12.30 -15.59 30.35
N LEU A 477 -11.13 -16.24 30.16
CA LEU A 477 -9.92 -15.56 29.72
C LEU A 477 -10.08 -15.03 28.30
N THR A 478 -10.52 -15.87 27.36
CA THR A 478 -10.67 -15.47 25.96
C THR A 478 -11.81 -14.51 25.75
N GLY A 479 -12.93 -14.69 26.46
CA GLY A 479 -14.07 -13.77 26.38
C GLY A 479 -13.71 -12.36 26.85
N TRP A 480 -13.01 -12.23 27.98
CA TRP A 480 -12.54 -10.92 28.43
C TRP A 480 -11.44 -10.36 27.55
N THR A 481 -10.54 -11.20 27.02
CA THR A 481 -9.55 -10.75 26.03
C THR A 481 -10.22 -10.16 24.78
N CYS A 482 -11.25 -10.81 24.25
CA CYS A 482 -12.02 -10.26 23.14
C CYS A 482 -12.78 -8.99 23.50
N THR A 483 -13.50 -8.99 24.62
CA THR A 483 -14.33 -7.85 25.06
C THR A 483 -13.50 -6.60 25.29
N LEU A 484 -12.43 -6.72 26.09
CA LEU A 484 -11.54 -5.61 26.37
C LEU A 484 -10.67 -5.26 25.15
N GLY A 485 -10.38 -6.25 24.32
CA GLY A 485 -9.62 -6.07 23.09
C GLY A 485 -10.36 -5.18 22.08
N LEU A 486 -11.66 -5.35 21.92
CA LEU A 486 -12.49 -4.47 21.09
C LEU A 486 -12.40 -3.01 21.57
N VAL A 487 -12.42 -2.80 22.89
CA VAL A 487 -12.22 -1.45 23.45
C VAL A 487 -10.81 -0.95 23.22
N LEU A 488 -9.80 -1.83 23.34
CA LEU A 488 -8.39 -1.44 23.22
C LEU A 488 -7.97 -1.12 21.78
N LEU A 489 -8.74 -1.54 20.79
CA LEU A 489 -8.51 -1.14 19.39
C LEU A 489 -8.61 0.39 19.20
N VAL A 490 -9.30 1.10 20.09
CA VAL A 490 -9.32 2.57 20.07
C VAL A 490 -7.94 3.20 20.15
N CYS A 491 -6.96 2.48 20.73
CA CYS A 491 -5.58 2.93 20.83
C CYS A 491 -4.76 2.78 19.54
N THR A 492 -5.31 2.16 18.48
CA THR A 492 -4.59 2.07 17.20
C THR A 492 -4.71 3.39 16.45
N PRO A 493 -3.61 3.93 15.88
CA PRO A 493 -3.65 5.21 15.16
C PRO A 493 -4.58 5.14 13.94
N SER A 494 -4.47 4.10 13.14
CA SER A 494 -5.38 3.87 12.00
C SER A 494 -6.61 3.07 12.40
N LYS A 495 -7.74 3.28 11.72
CA LYS A 495 -9.05 2.70 12.06
C LYS A 495 -9.53 1.64 11.06
N TRP A 496 -8.60 0.90 10.46
CA TRP A 496 -8.91 -0.10 9.47
C TRP A 496 -9.62 -1.34 10.05
N PRO A 497 -10.62 -1.91 9.35
CA PRO A 497 -11.28 -3.16 9.74
C PRO A 497 -10.33 -4.36 9.83
N TRP A 498 -9.22 -4.32 9.11
CA TRP A 498 -8.20 -5.37 9.12
C TRP A 498 -7.68 -5.72 10.51
N HIS A 499 -7.67 -4.75 11.44
CA HIS A 499 -7.23 -4.98 12.82
C HIS A 499 -8.06 -6.03 13.56
N PHE A 500 -9.31 -6.31 13.13
CA PHE A 500 -10.08 -7.44 13.65
C PHE A 500 -9.40 -8.78 13.40
N GLY A 501 -8.51 -8.89 12.41
CA GLY A 501 -7.71 -10.08 12.14
C GLY A 501 -6.86 -10.55 13.32
N ALA A 502 -6.42 -9.62 14.18
CA ALA A 502 -5.66 -9.95 15.38
C ALA A 502 -6.45 -10.88 16.36
N PHE A 503 -7.78 -10.88 16.28
CA PHE A 503 -8.62 -11.75 17.11
C PHE A 503 -8.76 -13.17 16.57
N ALA A 504 -8.33 -13.50 15.35
CA ALA A 504 -8.67 -14.75 14.68
C ALA A 504 -8.53 -15.99 15.57
N GLY A 505 -7.41 -16.15 16.27
CA GLY A 505 -7.22 -17.29 17.16
C GLY A 505 -8.01 -17.21 18.46
N VAL A 506 -7.97 -16.07 19.15
CA VAL A 506 -8.62 -15.91 20.46
C VAL A 506 -10.13 -15.88 20.35
N ALA A 507 -10.67 -15.23 19.33
CA ALA A 507 -12.13 -15.24 19.05
C ALA A 507 -12.62 -16.64 18.68
N THR A 508 -11.84 -17.37 17.87
CA THR A 508 -12.14 -18.78 17.57
C THR A 508 -12.22 -19.63 18.85
N ILE A 509 -11.29 -19.49 19.78
CA ILE A 509 -11.32 -20.23 21.06
C ILE A 509 -12.55 -19.83 21.84
N PHE A 510 -12.83 -18.53 21.99
CA PHE A 510 -13.95 -17.98 22.71
C PHE A 510 -15.30 -18.45 22.16
N LEU A 511 -15.54 -18.24 20.87
CA LEU A 511 -16.79 -18.63 20.19
C LEU A 511 -16.99 -20.14 20.20
N SER A 512 -15.92 -20.92 20.05
CA SER A 512 -15.99 -22.39 20.13
C SER A 512 -16.44 -22.88 21.52
N HIS A 513 -15.89 -22.32 22.57
CA HIS A 513 -16.31 -22.65 23.92
C HIS A 513 -17.78 -22.29 24.18
N LEU A 514 -18.22 -21.14 23.69
CA LEU A 514 -19.62 -20.75 23.77
C LEU A 514 -20.50 -21.66 22.94
N ALA A 515 -20.20 -21.82 21.65
CA ALA A 515 -21.02 -22.61 20.74
C ALA A 515 -21.18 -24.06 21.19
N LEU A 516 -20.09 -24.70 21.65
CA LEU A 516 -20.11 -26.10 22.04
C LEU A 516 -20.73 -26.34 23.43
N SER A 517 -20.71 -25.32 24.32
CA SER A 517 -21.18 -25.44 25.71
C SER A 517 -22.46 -24.63 25.97
N ALA A 518 -23.06 -23.99 24.95
CA ALA A 518 -24.18 -23.06 25.13
C ALA A 518 -25.36 -23.65 25.93
N PRO A 519 -25.87 -24.88 25.69
CA PRO A 519 -26.96 -25.41 26.49
C PRO A 519 -26.59 -25.61 27.96
N ASP A 520 -25.38 -26.10 28.22
CA ASP A 520 -24.90 -26.32 29.60
C ASP A 520 -24.67 -25.01 30.35
N LEU A 521 -24.14 -24.00 29.65
CA LEU A 521 -23.96 -22.65 30.16
C LEU A 521 -25.33 -22.02 30.49
N ALA A 522 -26.30 -22.15 29.59
CA ALA A 522 -27.65 -21.65 29.81
C ALA A 522 -28.30 -22.31 31.02
N ARG A 523 -28.26 -23.65 31.12
CA ARG A 523 -28.78 -24.41 32.29
C ARG A 523 -28.11 -23.96 33.59
N ARG A 524 -26.81 -23.81 33.57
CA ARG A 524 -26.02 -23.53 34.79
C ARG A 524 -26.14 -22.09 35.26
N TYR A 525 -26.16 -21.11 34.34
CA TYR A 525 -26.03 -19.69 34.67
C TYR A 525 -27.32 -18.88 34.47
N LEU A 526 -28.13 -19.14 33.46
CA LEU A 526 -29.41 -18.40 33.27
C LEU A 526 -30.48 -18.84 34.27
N GLY A 527 -30.66 -20.15 34.50
CA GLY A 527 -31.33 -20.76 35.64
C GLY A 527 -32.86 -20.79 35.60
N THR A 528 -33.54 -19.97 34.81
CA THR A 528 -34.96 -20.01 34.62
C THR A 528 -35.30 -20.29 33.16
N ARG A 529 -36.37 -21.04 32.91
CA ARG A 529 -36.82 -21.29 31.52
C ARG A 529 -37.14 -19.99 30.80
N ARG A 530 -37.78 -19.03 31.51
CA ARG A 530 -38.15 -17.71 30.97
C ARG A 530 -36.90 -16.94 30.47
N LEU A 531 -35.85 -16.79 31.32
CA LEU A 531 -34.63 -16.07 30.93
C LEU A 531 -33.89 -16.80 29.82
N THR A 532 -33.82 -18.12 29.84
CA THR A 532 -33.21 -18.90 28.78
C THR A 532 -33.94 -18.72 27.45
N PHE A 533 -35.26 -18.68 27.48
CA PHE A 533 -36.09 -18.39 26.32
C PHE A 533 -35.84 -16.96 25.79
N VAL A 534 -35.86 -15.96 26.65
CA VAL A 534 -35.58 -14.56 26.26
C VAL A 534 -34.17 -14.43 25.62
N VAL A 535 -33.15 -14.97 26.27
CA VAL A 535 -31.75 -14.93 25.74
C VAL A 535 -31.65 -15.69 24.42
N GLY A 536 -32.30 -16.85 24.31
CA GLY A 536 -32.32 -17.61 23.06
C GLY A 536 -33.03 -16.87 21.92
N SER A 537 -34.15 -16.22 22.21
CA SER A 537 -34.89 -15.41 21.23
C SER A 537 -34.11 -14.17 20.80
N LEU A 538 -33.43 -13.50 21.72
CA LEU A 538 -32.55 -12.37 21.39
C LEU A 538 -31.34 -12.79 20.57
N LEU A 539 -30.73 -13.93 20.86
CA LEU A 539 -29.65 -14.51 20.06
C LEU A 539 -30.12 -14.85 18.64
N LEU A 540 -31.31 -15.41 18.53
CA LEU A 540 -31.88 -15.79 17.23
C LEU A 540 -32.21 -14.54 16.39
N ALA A 541 -32.87 -13.54 16.99
CA ALA A 541 -33.18 -12.28 16.33
C ALA A 541 -31.88 -11.52 15.94
N GLY A 542 -30.93 -11.50 16.86
CA GLY A 542 -29.61 -10.89 16.61
C GLY A 542 -28.83 -11.61 15.49
N SER A 543 -28.95 -12.94 15.39
CA SER A 543 -28.38 -13.71 14.30
C SER A 543 -28.97 -13.31 12.94
N GLY A 544 -30.26 -13.01 12.88
CA GLY A 544 -30.90 -12.49 11.67
C GLY A 544 -30.34 -11.13 11.26
N GLY A 545 -30.20 -10.19 12.20
CA GLY A 545 -29.59 -8.89 11.94
C GLY A 545 -28.12 -8.99 11.55
N TRP A 546 -27.36 -9.88 12.19
CA TRP A 546 -25.97 -10.16 11.86
C TRP A 546 -25.82 -10.64 10.41
N ILE A 547 -26.62 -11.62 9.99
CA ILE A 547 -26.60 -12.17 8.64
C ILE A 547 -26.99 -11.11 7.62
N TRP A 548 -28.03 -10.33 7.93
CA TRP A 548 -28.45 -9.24 7.06
C TRP A 548 -27.33 -8.22 6.82
N LEU A 549 -26.66 -7.77 7.86
CA LEU A 549 -25.55 -6.83 7.75
C LEU A 549 -24.33 -7.43 7.02
N ALA A 550 -23.99 -8.69 7.31
CA ALA A 550 -22.86 -9.36 6.67
C ALA A 550 -23.10 -9.60 5.18
N ALA A 551 -24.33 -9.97 4.81
CA ALA A 551 -24.69 -10.30 3.42
C ALA A 551 -24.72 -9.08 2.47
N GLN A 552 -24.70 -7.84 2.98
CA GLN A 552 -24.69 -6.63 2.16
C GLN A 552 -23.31 -6.31 1.54
N GLY A 553 -22.23 -6.93 2.00
CA GLY A 553 -20.89 -6.63 1.52
C GLY A 553 -20.56 -7.30 0.18
N ARG A 554 -19.96 -6.56 -0.75
CA ARG A 554 -19.38 -7.10 -1.99
C ARG A 554 -18.09 -7.88 -1.71
N ASN A 555 -17.66 -8.67 -2.68
CA ASN A 555 -16.30 -9.21 -2.71
C ASN A 555 -15.38 -8.25 -3.48
N THR A 556 -15.09 -7.11 -2.89
CA THR A 556 -14.33 -6.01 -3.50
C THR A 556 -12.92 -6.41 -3.95
N TRP A 557 -12.34 -7.47 -3.38
CA TRP A 557 -11.05 -8.00 -3.85
C TRP A 557 -11.08 -8.50 -5.29
N ALA A 558 -12.24 -8.96 -5.75
CA ALA A 558 -12.39 -9.44 -7.11
C ALA A 558 -12.79 -8.31 -8.07
N ASP A 559 -13.55 -7.33 -7.60
CA ASP A 559 -13.98 -6.19 -8.41
C ASP A 559 -12.78 -5.38 -8.92
N ASP A 560 -11.78 -5.15 -8.07
CA ASP A 560 -10.59 -4.36 -8.41
C ASP A 560 -9.65 -5.07 -9.40
N VAL A 561 -9.68 -6.40 -9.45
CA VAL A 561 -8.70 -7.17 -10.22
C VAL A 561 -9.33 -7.90 -11.41
N LEU A 562 -10.59 -8.30 -11.30
CA LEU A 562 -11.33 -9.01 -12.34
C LEU A 562 -12.78 -8.50 -12.46
N PRO A 563 -12.98 -7.27 -12.92
CA PRO A 563 -14.33 -6.80 -13.18
C PRO A 563 -15.01 -7.73 -14.20
N GLY A 564 -16.24 -8.09 -13.90
CA GLY A 564 -17.04 -8.92 -14.78
C GLY A 564 -16.84 -10.44 -14.69
N VAL A 565 -16.02 -10.94 -13.73
CA VAL A 565 -16.06 -12.38 -13.40
C VAL A 565 -17.27 -12.64 -12.52
N PRO A 566 -18.32 -13.34 -13.03
CA PRO A 566 -19.53 -13.61 -12.26
C PRO A 566 -19.21 -14.35 -10.96
N LEU A 567 -19.89 -13.99 -9.88
CA LEU A 567 -19.77 -14.51 -8.51
C LEU A 567 -18.51 -14.04 -7.74
N ALA A 568 -17.49 -13.50 -8.35
CA ALA A 568 -16.30 -13.07 -7.62
C ALA A 568 -16.55 -11.77 -6.86
N GLY A 569 -17.17 -10.77 -7.50
CA GLY A 569 -17.50 -9.46 -6.94
C GLY A 569 -18.94 -9.29 -6.44
N GLU A 570 -19.85 -10.20 -6.82
CA GLU A 570 -21.25 -10.03 -6.51
C GLU A 570 -21.58 -10.18 -5.02
N PRO A 571 -22.47 -9.35 -4.47
CA PRO A 571 -22.94 -9.52 -3.10
C PRO A 571 -23.71 -10.83 -2.96
N LEU A 572 -23.73 -11.38 -1.75
CA LEU A 572 -24.65 -12.47 -1.42
C LEU A 572 -26.08 -12.02 -1.73
N PRO A 573 -26.92 -12.91 -2.30
CA PRO A 573 -28.28 -12.53 -2.69
C PRO A 573 -29.01 -11.83 -1.56
N SER A 574 -29.44 -10.59 -1.77
CA SER A 574 -30.13 -9.77 -0.77
C SER A 574 -31.42 -10.41 -0.24
N ALA A 575 -32.02 -11.33 -1.00
CA ALA A 575 -33.18 -12.13 -0.59
C ALA A 575 -32.87 -13.16 0.50
N VAL A 576 -31.61 -13.60 0.64
CA VAL A 576 -31.22 -14.59 1.67
C VAL A 576 -31.37 -13.99 3.07
N ALA A 577 -31.00 -12.72 3.24
CA ALA A 577 -31.04 -12.06 4.52
C ALA A 577 -32.49 -11.92 5.08
N PRO A 578 -33.48 -11.36 4.35
CA PRO A 578 -34.87 -11.30 4.81
C PRO A 578 -35.47 -12.69 5.01
N ALA A 579 -35.14 -13.66 4.16
CA ALA A 579 -35.62 -15.03 4.31
C ALA A 579 -35.14 -15.68 5.62
N VAL A 580 -33.85 -15.47 5.98
CA VAL A 580 -33.30 -16.00 7.25
C VAL A 580 -33.88 -15.27 8.45
N VAL A 581 -34.07 -13.94 8.37
CA VAL A 581 -34.74 -13.17 9.44
C VAL A 581 -36.18 -13.63 9.62
N LEU A 582 -36.93 -13.80 8.53
CA LEU A 582 -38.33 -14.28 8.55
C LEU A 582 -38.41 -15.72 9.07
N ALA A 583 -37.53 -16.61 8.60
CA ALA A 583 -37.43 -17.96 9.10
C ALA A 583 -37.09 -17.99 10.59
N GLY A 584 -36.14 -17.16 11.03
CA GLY A 584 -35.80 -17.00 12.44
C GLY A 584 -36.97 -16.49 13.27
N ALA A 585 -37.66 -15.46 12.80
CA ALA A 585 -38.85 -14.91 13.47
C ALA A 585 -40.02 -15.93 13.51
N LEU A 586 -40.26 -16.61 12.41
CA LEU A 586 -41.29 -17.66 12.33
C LEU A 586 -40.99 -18.82 13.30
N VAL A 587 -39.74 -19.25 13.37
CA VAL A 587 -39.33 -20.29 14.32
C VAL A 587 -39.47 -19.83 15.75
N VAL A 588 -39.11 -18.55 16.08
CA VAL A 588 -39.36 -18.00 17.43
C VAL A 588 -40.84 -18.03 17.81
N THR A 589 -41.73 -17.76 16.85
CA THR A 589 -43.17 -17.77 17.08
C THR A 589 -43.75 -19.21 17.15
N LEU A 590 -43.18 -20.15 16.41
CA LEU A 590 -43.62 -21.54 16.36
C LEU A 590 -42.96 -22.43 17.43
N VAL A 591 -41.86 -21.99 18.06
CA VAL A 591 -41.24 -22.78 19.13
C VAL A 591 -42.16 -22.86 20.33
N PRO A 592 -42.61 -24.05 20.73
CA PRO A 592 -43.41 -24.19 21.92
C PRO A 592 -42.66 -23.64 23.13
N ARG A 593 -43.35 -22.80 23.93
CA ARG A 593 -42.74 -22.22 25.16
C ARG A 593 -42.20 -23.24 26.16
N ARG A 594 -42.41 -24.53 25.90
CA ARG A 594 -41.95 -25.65 26.73
C ARG A 594 -40.49 -26.00 26.57
N ASP A 595 -39.84 -25.70 25.39
CA ASP A 595 -38.40 -25.97 25.19
C ASP A 595 -37.60 -24.66 25.02
N ALA A 596 -37.16 -24.10 26.16
CA ALA A 596 -36.37 -22.86 26.19
C ALA A 596 -35.01 -22.92 25.51
N PHE A 597 -34.56 -24.13 25.11
CA PHE A 597 -33.23 -24.31 24.47
C PHE A 597 -33.31 -24.37 22.95
N THR A 598 -34.50 -24.55 22.38
CA THR A 598 -34.66 -24.70 20.90
C THR A 598 -34.14 -23.45 20.19
N ALA A 599 -34.42 -22.24 20.68
CA ALA A 599 -33.98 -21.01 20.08
C ALA A 599 -32.43 -20.92 20.07
N ILE A 600 -31.74 -21.37 21.14
CA ILE A 600 -30.27 -21.41 21.21
C ILE A 600 -29.70 -22.44 20.20
N HIS A 601 -30.32 -23.61 20.09
CA HIS A 601 -29.87 -24.61 19.13
C HIS A 601 -30.05 -24.14 17.69
N LEU A 602 -31.17 -23.48 17.42
CA LEU A 602 -31.45 -22.95 16.09
C LEU A 602 -30.51 -21.79 15.73
N ALA A 603 -30.28 -20.82 16.63
CA ALA A 603 -29.30 -19.76 16.39
C ALA A 603 -27.90 -20.30 16.07
N ARG A 604 -27.49 -21.38 16.76
CA ARG A 604 -26.23 -22.08 16.46
C ARG A 604 -26.23 -22.75 15.08
N ALA A 605 -27.33 -23.44 14.73
CA ALA A 605 -27.44 -24.11 13.43
C ALA A 605 -27.41 -23.07 12.30
N ILE A 606 -28.15 -21.99 12.42
CA ILE A 606 -28.17 -20.87 11.49
C ILE A 606 -26.78 -20.27 11.35
N ALA A 607 -26.08 -20.00 12.45
CA ALA A 607 -24.74 -19.45 12.41
C ALA A 607 -23.75 -20.40 11.68
N VAL A 608 -23.82 -21.70 11.94
CA VAL A 608 -22.97 -22.68 11.25
C VAL A 608 -23.30 -22.73 9.76
N CYS A 609 -24.58 -22.78 9.39
CA CYS A 609 -24.99 -22.82 7.99
C CYS A 609 -24.57 -21.57 7.22
N PHE A 610 -24.74 -20.39 7.83
CA PHE A 610 -24.30 -19.13 7.22
C PHE A 610 -22.79 -19.07 7.01
N LEU A 611 -21.99 -19.38 8.03
CA LEU A 611 -20.53 -19.38 7.90
C LEU A 611 -20.02 -20.42 6.89
N VAL A 612 -20.68 -21.58 6.78
CA VAL A 612 -20.35 -22.58 5.74
C VAL A 612 -20.69 -22.02 4.35
N GLY A 613 -21.86 -21.41 4.20
CA GLY A 613 -22.27 -20.77 2.95
C GLY A 613 -21.35 -19.64 2.53
N GLU A 614 -20.97 -18.79 3.46
CA GLU A 614 -20.04 -17.69 3.25
C GLU A 614 -18.65 -18.16 2.82
N LEU A 615 -18.09 -19.15 3.53
CA LEU A 615 -16.79 -19.72 3.16
C LEU A 615 -16.84 -20.42 1.80
N ALA A 616 -17.94 -21.12 1.51
CA ALA A 616 -18.15 -21.76 0.21
C ALA A 616 -18.24 -20.71 -0.91
N PHE A 617 -18.92 -19.58 -0.65
CA PHE A 617 -19.02 -18.48 -1.59
C PHE A 617 -17.65 -17.80 -1.80
N LEU A 618 -16.93 -17.51 -0.72
CA LEU A 618 -15.60 -16.90 -0.79
C LEU A 618 -14.60 -17.77 -1.57
N VAL A 619 -14.39 -19.01 -1.10
CA VAL A 619 -13.41 -19.91 -1.72
C VAL A 619 -13.90 -20.37 -3.09
N GLY A 620 -15.18 -20.63 -3.24
CA GLY A 620 -15.81 -21.04 -4.50
C GLY A 620 -15.74 -19.95 -5.56
N GLY A 621 -15.92 -18.68 -5.20
CA GLY A 621 -15.81 -17.54 -6.11
C GLY A 621 -14.41 -17.45 -6.73
N PHE A 622 -13.36 -17.48 -5.91
CA PHE A 622 -11.98 -17.43 -6.41
C PHE A 622 -11.57 -18.70 -7.16
N ALA A 623 -12.03 -19.88 -6.73
CA ALA A 623 -11.82 -21.12 -7.47
C ALA A 623 -12.51 -21.10 -8.84
N LEU A 624 -13.75 -20.57 -8.90
CA LEU A 624 -14.46 -20.41 -10.16
C LEU A 624 -13.78 -19.40 -11.10
N ALA A 625 -13.30 -18.27 -10.54
CA ALA A 625 -12.50 -17.30 -11.28
C ALA A 625 -11.27 -17.95 -11.91
N THR A 626 -10.53 -18.75 -11.14
CA THR A 626 -9.37 -19.52 -11.61
C THR A 626 -9.72 -20.42 -12.81
N VAL A 627 -10.84 -21.15 -12.73
CA VAL A 627 -11.26 -22.06 -13.79
C VAL A 627 -11.72 -21.30 -15.04
N ARG A 628 -12.46 -20.21 -14.88
CA ARG A 628 -13.00 -19.43 -16.00
C ARG A 628 -11.93 -18.68 -16.78
N THR A 629 -10.88 -18.26 -16.11
CA THR A 629 -9.79 -17.49 -16.71
C THR A 629 -8.54 -18.32 -17.06
N ARG A 630 -8.64 -19.66 -17.01
CA ARG A 630 -7.50 -20.54 -17.29
C ARG A 630 -6.93 -20.38 -18.70
N ASP A 631 -7.80 -20.06 -19.67
CA ASP A 631 -7.46 -19.93 -21.09
C ASP A 631 -7.18 -18.45 -21.49
N SER A 632 -7.43 -17.50 -20.57
CA SER A 632 -7.05 -16.11 -20.67
C SER A 632 -5.98 -15.76 -19.62
N TRP A 633 -6.28 -14.89 -18.68
CA TRP A 633 -5.39 -14.60 -17.56
C TRP A 633 -6.19 -14.13 -16.32
N SER A 634 -5.72 -14.54 -15.18
CA SER A 634 -6.05 -13.94 -13.89
C SER A 634 -4.93 -14.24 -12.91
N PRO A 635 -4.79 -13.46 -11.82
CA PRO A 635 -3.78 -13.72 -10.81
C PRO A 635 -3.93 -15.11 -10.16
N TRP A 636 -5.14 -15.62 -10.07
CA TRP A 636 -5.41 -16.95 -9.49
C TRP A 636 -5.11 -18.08 -10.46
N ALA A 637 -5.48 -17.94 -11.73
CA ALA A 637 -5.11 -18.90 -12.76
C ALA A 637 -3.59 -18.96 -12.95
N ASP A 638 -2.94 -17.80 -12.93
CA ASP A 638 -1.49 -17.68 -13.02
C ASP A 638 -0.78 -18.28 -11.79
N ALA A 639 -1.27 -18.04 -10.57
CA ALA A 639 -0.73 -18.64 -9.35
C ALA A 639 -0.77 -20.19 -9.38
N VAL A 640 -1.77 -20.79 -10.02
CA VAL A 640 -1.86 -22.25 -10.19
C VAL A 640 -0.97 -22.73 -11.31
N ALA A 641 -0.94 -22.03 -12.46
CA ALA A 641 -0.19 -22.45 -13.64
C ALA A 641 1.31 -22.14 -13.54
N ASP A 642 1.66 -21.09 -12.82
CA ASP A 642 3.05 -20.60 -12.63
C ASP A 642 3.29 -20.14 -11.19
N PRO A 643 3.30 -21.04 -10.21
CA PRO A 643 3.39 -20.68 -8.79
C PRO A 643 4.68 -19.97 -8.39
N LEU A 644 5.71 -20.02 -9.22
CA LEU A 644 6.98 -19.33 -9.01
C LEU A 644 7.10 -18.04 -9.84
N ALA A 645 6.01 -17.66 -10.53
CA ALA A 645 5.89 -16.43 -11.29
C ALA A 645 7.00 -16.21 -12.36
N ARG A 646 7.48 -17.28 -12.96
CA ARG A 646 8.54 -17.24 -14.00
C ARG A 646 8.09 -16.53 -15.27
N ARG A 647 6.78 -16.45 -15.49
CA ARG A 647 6.14 -15.76 -16.63
C ARG A 647 5.83 -14.30 -16.35
N CYS A 648 6.24 -13.75 -15.20
CA CYS A 648 6.13 -12.34 -14.85
C CYS A 648 4.69 -11.79 -14.67
N GLY A 649 3.71 -12.67 -14.38
CA GLY A 649 2.37 -12.25 -14.02
C GLY A 649 1.63 -11.47 -15.12
N GLU A 650 1.03 -10.33 -14.77
CA GLU A 650 0.23 -9.50 -15.66
C GLU A 650 1.09 -8.82 -16.75
N ALA A 651 2.40 -8.63 -16.52
CA ALA A 651 3.30 -8.02 -17.50
C ALA A 651 3.34 -8.78 -18.85
N ARG A 652 2.95 -10.04 -18.85
CA ARG A 652 2.85 -10.90 -20.04
C ARG A 652 1.64 -10.62 -20.91
N VAL A 653 0.55 -10.15 -20.32
CA VAL A 653 -0.76 -9.99 -20.98
C VAL A 653 -1.21 -8.55 -21.12
N LEU A 654 -0.74 -7.66 -20.26
CA LEU A 654 -0.91 -6.23 -20.44
C LEU A 654 0.00 -5.79 -21.59
N ARG A 655 -0.62 -5.26 -22.64
CA ARG A 655 0.10 -4.74 -23.82
C ARG A 655 0.07 -3.23 -23.78
N ALA A 656 1.17 -2.61 -24.19
CA ALA A 656 1.24 -1.17 -24.35
C ALA A 656 1.99 -0.81 -25.63
N ALA A 657 1.76 0.40 -26.12
CA ALA A 657 2.54 0.94 -27.20
C ALA A 657 3.99 1.14 -26.74
N ASP A 658 4.93 0.40 -27.34
CA ASP A 658 6.35 0.54 -27.04
C ASP A 658 6.88 1.88 -27.56
N PRO A 659 7.31 2.81 -26.70
CA PRO A 659 7.85 4.08 -27.13
C PRO A 659 9.13 3.93 -27.98
N GLY A 660 9.91 2.87 -27.75
CA GLY A 660 11.13 2.60 -28.50
C GLY A 660 10.90 2.14 -29.94
N SER A 661 9.68 1.66 -30.24
CA SER A 661 9.29 1.22 -31.58
C SER A 661 8.76 2.34 -32.48
N ALA A 662 8.62 3.57 -31.96
CA ALA A 662 8.01 4.67 -32.68
C ALA A 662 8.71 4.99 -34.02
N ARG A 663 7.96 4.95 -35.11
CA ARG A 663 8.45 5.27 -36.45
C ARG A 663 7.61 6.39 -37.06
N PRO A 664 8.24 7.48 -37.54
CA PRO A 664 7.53 8.57 -38.19
C PRO A 664 6.85 8.09 -39.47
N VAL A 665 5.72 8.71 -39.77
CA VAL A 665 4.95 8.42 -40.98
C VAL A 665 5.39 9.37 -42.11
N ALA A 666 5.58 8.84 -43.34
CA ALA A 666 6.02 9.62 -44.46
C ALA A 666 5.00 10.65 -44.89
N VAL A 667 5.43 11.88 -45.15
CA VAL A 667 4.65 12.93 -45.76
C VAL A 667 4.51 12.64 -47.26
N LEU A 668 3.28 12.73 -47.77
CA LEU A 668 2.95 12.49 -49.19
C LEU A 668 2.80 13.80 -49.93
N ALA A 669 2.02 14.73 -49.42
CA ALA A 669 1.72 15.99 -50.11
C ALA A 669 1.23 17.07 -49.14
N GLY A 670 1.50 18.32 -49.48
CA GLY A 670 1.04 19.52 -48.80
C GLY A 670 2.02 20.00 -47.71
N ALA A 671 1.70 21.15 -47.16
CA ALA A 671 2.35 21.70 -45.97
C ALA A 671 1.31 21.80 -44.84
N PRO A 672 1.71 21.89 -43.59
CA PRO A 672 0.78 22.16 -42.50
C PRO A 672 0.05 23.48 -42.72
N ALA A 673 -1.28 23.49 -42.63
CA ALA A 673 -2.09 24.70 -42.65
C ALA A 673 -2.46 24.99 -41.17
N THR A 674 -1.93 26.05 -40.62
CA THR A 674 -2.12 26.44 -39.23
C THR A 674 -2.75 27.83 -39.14
N ASP A 675 -3.68 27.98 -38.20
CA ASP A 675 -4.24 29.25 -37.76
C ASP A 675 -4.39 29.17 -36.23
N GLY A 676 -3.59 29.92 -35.52
CA GLY A 676 -3.50 29.84 -34.07
C GLY A 676 -2.79 28.60 -33.50
N PHE A 677 -2.22 27.74 -34.35
CA PHE A 677 -1.28 26.67 -33.94
C PHE A 677 0.11 27.02 -34.42
N ASP A 678 1.10 26.65 -33.62
CA ASP A 678 2.51 26.75 -34.02
C ASP A 678 3.27 25.46 -33.71
N ARG A 679 4.38 25.30 -34.42
CA ARG A 679 5.28 24.17 -34.30
C ARG A 679 6.25 24.40 -33.14
N ASP A 680 6.45 23.37 -32.34
CA ASP A 680 7.36 23.36 -31.19
C ASP A 680 7.02 24.43 -30.12
N VAL A 681 5.84 25.08 -30.23
CA VAL A 681 5.31 26.00 -29.26
C VAL A 681 4.29 25.29 -28.37
N ARG A 682 4.33 25.56 -27.10
CA ARG A 682 3.39 25.05 -26.13
C ARG A 682 2.48 26.17 -25.66
N ALA A 683 1.20 25.88 -25.55
CA ALA A 683 0.29 26.79 -24.89
C ALA A 683 0.75 26.97 -23.41
N ALA A 684 0.53 28.15 -22.85
CA ALA A 684 0.82 28.41 -21.46
C ALA A 684 0.09 27.39 -20.57
N GLY A 685 0.84 26.63 -19.79
CA GLY A 685 0.32 25.55 -18.94
C GLY A 685 0.35 24.15 -19.55
N SER A 686 0.76 23.97 -20.81
CA SER A 686 0.96 22.64 -21.36
C SER A 686 2.21 21.97 -20.77
N PRO A 687 2.21 20.64 -20.57
CA PRO A 687 3.39 19.95 -20.09
C PRO A 687 4.54 20.00 -21.12
N PRO A 688 5.78 19.76 -20.70
CA PRO A 688 6.92 19.63 -21.60
C PRO A 688 6.68 18.59 -22.72
N GLU A 689 7.43 18.71 -23.83
CA GLU A 689 7.27 17.78 -24.95
C GLU A 689 7.37 16.32 -24.53
N PRO A 690 6.56 15.41 -25.14
CA PRO A 690 6.70 14.00 -24.88
C PRO A 690 8.03 13.51 -25.47
N GLY A 691 8.84 12.82 -24.65
CA GLY A 691 10.06 12.22 -25.14
C GLY A 691 9.91 10.77 -25.64
N PRO A 692 10.89 10.20 -26.34
CA PRO A 692 11.97 10.89 -27.02
C PRO A 692 11.44 11.77 -28.14
N ALA A 693 12.02 12.92 -28.33
CA ALA A 693 11.60 13.97 -29.27
C ALA A 693 11.84 13.58 -30.74
N THR A 694 11.19 12.51 -31.20
CA THR A 694 11.25 12.08 -32.62
C THR A 694 10.06 12.57 -33.44
N ALA A 695 9.02 13.10 -32.81
CA ALA A 695 7.83 13.59 -33.49
C ALA A 695 7.71 15.11 -33.27
N GLU A 696 7.45 15.86 -34.36
CA GLU A 696 7.10 17.27 -34.30
C GLU A 696 5.83 17.45 -33.48
N VAL A 697 5.81 18.42 -32.57
CA VAL A 697 4.66 18.76 -31.75
C VAL A 697 4.04 20.05 -32.26
N TYR A 698 2.74 20.11 -32.34
CA TYR A 698 1.96 21.33 -32.64
C TYR A 698 1.05 21.67 -31.48
N GLY A 699 1.01 22.93 -31.07
CA GLY A 699 0.17 23.38 -30.00
C GLY A 699 -0.57 24.65 -30.33
N SER A 700 -1.78 24.83 -29.78
CA SER A 700 -2.53 26.09 -29.90
C SER A 700 -1.85 27.17 -29.04
N LEU A 701 -1.66 28.36 -29.61
CA LEU A 701 -0.92 29.47 -28.98
C LEU A 701 -1.66 30.13 -27.82
N THR A 702 -2.98 30.10 -27.85
CA THR A 702 -3.85 30.76 -26.87
C THR A 702 -5.09 29.92 -26.58
N ALA A 703 -5.72 30.20 -25.44
CA ALA A 703 -7.06 29.72 -25.13
C ALA A 703 -8.05 30.48 -26.03
N GLY A 704 -8.37 29.96 -27.23
CA GLY A 704 -9.26 30.62 -28.19
C GLY A 704 -9.32 29.88 -29.52
N PRO A 705 -10.08 30.38 -30.46
CA PRO A 705 -10.29 29.64 -31.69
C PRO A 705 -8.98 29.46 -32.45
N ALA A 706 -8.64 28.21 -32.69
CA ALA A 706 -7.46 27.84 -33.46
C ALA A 706 -7.79 26.61 -34.32
N THR A 707 -7.18 26.54 -35.51
CA THR A 707 -7.34 25.39 -36.42
C THR A 707 -6.01 24.94 -37.00
N MET A 708 -5.89 23.65 -37.22
CA MET A 708 -4.72 23.08 -37.91
C MET A 708 -5.15 21.92 -38.80
N THR A 709 -4.48 21.79 -39.94
CA THR A 709 -4.56 20.62 -40.80
C THR A 709 -3.14 20.17 -41.16
N THR A 710 -2.79 18.91 -40.87
CA THR A 710 -1.48 18.34 -41.21
C THR A 710 -1.38 18.11 -42.73
N PRO A 711 -0.16 17.94 -43.28
CA PRO A 711 -0.01 17.41 -44.63
C PRO A 711 -0.71 16.04 -44.76
N TRP A 712 -0.93 15.61 -46.00
CA TRP A 712 -1.30 14.21 -46.25
C TRP A 712 -0.13 13.28 -45.92
N LEU A 713 -0.40 12.31 -45.08
CA LEU A 713 0.54 11.31 -44.58
C LEU A 713 0.20 9.96 -45.20
N ARG A 714 1.23 9.15 -45.41
CA ARG A 714 1.06 7.79 -45.95
C ARG A 714 0.40 6.90 -44.91
N LEU A 715 -0.69 6.25 -45.25
CA LEU A 715 -1.25 5.23 -44.37
C LEU A 715 -0.41 3.97 -44.50
N PRO A 716 0.19 3.45 -43.43
CA PRO A 716 0.95 2.19 -43.46
C PRO A 716 0.04 1.02 -43.81
N ALA A 717 0.52 0.12 -44.66
CA ALA A 717 -0.26 -1.04 -45.13
C ALA A 717 -0.26 -2.22 -44.14
N ASP A 718 0.67 -2.20 -43.19
CA ASP A 718 0.93 -3.27 -42.25
C ASP A 718 0.37 -2.99 -40.84
N LEU A 719 -0.64 -2.15 -40.74
CA LEU A 719 -1.33 -1.90 -39.47
C LEU A 719 -2.11 -3.12 -39.02
N SER A 720 -2.12 -3.33 -37.72
CA SER A 720 -2.82 -4.44 -37.06
C SER A 720 -3.11 -4.08 -35.61
N ALA A 721 -3.80 -4.96 -34.90
CA ALA A 721 -4.01 -4.80 -33.45
C ALA A 721 -2.69 -4.68 -32.66
N ASP A 722 -1.60 -5.28 -33.16
CA ASP A 722 -0.27 -5.24 -32.53
C ASP A 722 0.67 -4.20 -33.17
N LYS A 723 0.21 -3.46 -34.16
CA LYS A 723 0.96 -2.40 -34.84
C LYS A 723 0.02 -1.28 -35.25
N GLN A 724 -0.02 -0.23 -34.46
CA GLN A 724 -1.03 0.78 -34.57
C GLN A 724 -0.46 2.14 -34.98
N LEU A 725 -1.27 2.90 -35.70
CA LEU A 725 -1.04 4.31 -35.96
C LEU A 725 -1.53 5.11 -34.77
N MET A 726 -0.66 5.92 -34.17
CA MET A 726 -0.91 6.67 -32.94
C MET A 726 -0.43 8.10 -33.01
N THR A 727 -1.03 8.95 -32.20
CA THR A 727 -0.53 10.29 -31.85
C THR A 727 -0.49 10.45 -30.34
N THR A 728 0.32 11.37 -29.84
CA THR A 728 0.37 11.72 -28.42
C THR A 728 -0.26 13.09 -28.26
N VAL A 729 -1.22 13.23 -27.34
CA VAL A 729 -2.08 14.40 -27.18
C VAL A 729 -2.02 14.93 -25.75
N SER A 730 -2.06 16.25 -25.59
CA SER A 730 -2.25 16.92 -24.31
C SER A 730 -3.28 18.03 -24.44
N GLY A 731 -4.02 18.31 -23.38
CA GLY A 731 -5.07 19.34 -23.36
C GLY A 731 -6.48 18.76 -23.53
N VAL A 732 -7.42 19.66 -23.82
CA VAL A 732 -8.86 19.37 -23.85
C VAL A 732 -9.28 18.92 -25.24
N THR A 733 -9.90 17.76 -25.36
CA THR A 733 -10.49 17.24 -26.60
C THR A 733 -12.02 17.19 -26.57
N GLY A 734 -12.63 17.69 -25.52
CA GLY A 734 -14.08 17.90 -25.37
C GLY A 734 -14.49 19.37 -25.54
N ALA A 735 -15.70 19.70 -25.14
CA ALA A 735 -16.24 21.07 -25.08
C ALA A 735 -16.12 21.89 -26.39
N GLY A 736 -16.18 21.22 -27.53
CA GLY A 736 -16.08 21.86 -28.86
C GLY A 736 -14.70 21.83 -29.49
N ASN A 737 -13.67 21.35 -28.76
CA ASN A 737 -12.37 21.05 -29.32
C ASN A 737 -12.40 19.66 -29.97
N THR A 738 -11.81 19.53 -31.16
CA THR A 738 -11.76 18.26 -31.90
C THR A 738 -10.38 18.01 -32.46
N LEU A 739 -9.99 16.73 -32.43
CA LEU A 739 -8.88 16.21 -33.19
C LEU A 739 -9.43 15.05 -34.03
N THR A 740 -9.42 15.17 -35.33
CA THR A 740 -10.05 14.26 -36.28
C THR A 740 -9.02 13.72 -37.28
N ALA A 741 -9.01 12.41 -37.53
CA ALA A 741 -8.30 11.83 -38.65
C ALA A 741 -9.23 11.78 -39.87
N GLU A 742 -8.78 12.33 -40.96
CA GLU A 742 -9.37 12.17 -42.28
C GLU A 742 -8.59 11.15 -43.08
N PHE A 743 -9.24 10.05 -43.44
CA PHE A 743 -8.66 8.98 -44.25
C PHE A 743 -9.06 9.15 -45.70
N ALA A 744 -8.13 8.89 -46.62
CA ALA A 744 -8.37 9.21 -48.02
C ALA A 744 -7.82 8.12 -48.95
N ALA A 745 -8.49 8.01 -50.09
CA ALA A 745 -8.01 7.28 -51.27
C ALA A 745 -7.38 8.24 -52.28
N ALA A 746 -6.41 7.76 -53.04
CA ALA A 746 -5.86 8.52 -54.17
C ALA A 746 -6.93 8.76 -55.24
N SER A 747 -6.96 9.96 -55.85
CA SER A 747 -7.86 10.36 -56.91
C SER A 747 -7.13 11.23 -57.92
N ASP A 748 -7.76 11.42 -59.12
CA ASP A 748 -7.18 12.26 -60.18
C ASP A 748 -7.08 13.71 -59.67
N GLY A 749 -5.85 14.12 -59.36
CA GLY A 749 -5.55 15.46 -58.84
C GLY A 749 -5.36 15.58 -57.32
N GLY A 750 -5.32 14.47 -56.58
CA GLY A 750 -5.01 14.52 -55.16
C GLY A 750 -5.57 13.39 -54.29
N TYR A 751 -6.15 13.72 -53.17
CA TYR A 751 -6.71 12.77 -52.20
C TYR A 751 -8.17 13.07 -51.92
N ARG A 752 -9.04 12.06 -51.98
CA ARG A 752 -10.47 12.15 -51.67
C ARG A 752 -10.71 11.48 -50.32
N VAL A 753 -11.25 12.22 -49.37
CA VAL A 753 -11.62 11.71 -48.03
C VAL A 753 -12.69 10.65 -48.17
N VAL A 754 -12.44 9.45 -47.62
CA VAL A 754 -13.34 8.29 -47.63
C VAL A 754 -13.87 7.92 -46.26
N ALA A 755 -13.17 8.31 -45.19
CA ALA A 755 -13.60 8.10 -43.81
C ALA A 755 -13.04 9.20 -42.89
N ARG A 756 -13.73 9.42 -41.80
CA ARG A 756 -13.32 10.29 -40.69
C ARG A 756 -13.46 9.57 -39.36
N SER A 757 -12.53 9.80 -38.48
CA SER A 757 -12.55 9.31 -37.10
C SER A 757 -12.20 10.46 -36.18
N ASP A 758 -13.13 10.83 -35.30
CA ASP A 758 -12.87 11.78 -34.25
C ASP A 758 -12.24 11.03 -33.06
N PHE A 759 -11.15 11.59 -32.57
CA PHE A 759 -10.55 11.04 -31.33
C PHE A 759 -11.27 11.68 -30.16
N ALA A 760 -12.20 10.93 -29.58
CA ALA A 760 -12.55 11.17 -28.23
C ALA A 760 -11.37 10.67 -27.39
N ALA A 761 -10.49 11.56 -26.99
CA ALA A 761 -9.66 11.23 -25.84
C ALA A 761 -10.64 11.10 -24.68
N PRO A 762 -10.68 9.95 -24.01
CA PRO A 762 -11.72 9.70 -22.99
C PRO A 762 -11.64 10.66 -21.82
N GLU A 763 -10.60 11.49 -21.74
CA GLU A 763 -10.34 12.33 -20.58
C GLU A 763 -9.59 13.60 -20.99
N ASP A 764 -10.10 14.71 -20.54
CA ASP A 764 -9.43 16.00 -20.61
C ASP A 764 -8.30 16.01 -19.59
N SER A 765 -7.05 15.90 -20.04
CA SER A 765 -5.89 15.84 -19.19
C SER A 765 -4.82 16.82 -19.64
N LEU A 766 -4.21 17.49 -18.69
CA LEU A 766 -3.03 18.32 -18.92
C LEU A 766 -1.79 17.48 -19.25
N SER A 767 -1.75 16.20 -18.84
CA SER A 767 -0.64 15.31 -19.15
C SER A 767 -0.72 14.74 -20.58
N TRP A 768 0.44 14.37 -21.12
CA TRP A 768 0.51 13.69 -22.40
C TRP A 768 -0.10 12.30 -22.35
N ARG A 769 -0.81 11.91 -23.41
CA ARG A 769 -1.41 10.58 -23.55
C ARG A 769 -1.36 10.08 -24.99
N ASP A 770 -1.04 8.83 -25.17
CA ASP A 770 -1.08 8.17 -26.47
C ASP A 770 -2.52 7.84 -26.86
N VAL A 771 -2.88 8.18 -28.06
CA VAL A 771 -4.21 7.93 -28.63
C VAL A 771 -4.05 7.14 -29.93
N ALA A 772 -4.72 5.99 -30.02
CA ALA A 772 -4.75 5.20 -31.23
C ALA A 772 -5.59 5.87 -32.31
N ILE A 773 -5.02 6.08 -33.49
CA ILE A 773 -5.70 6.62 -34.65
C ILE A 773 -6.38 5.49 -35.42
N SER A 774 -5.67 4.40 -35.66
CA SER A 774 -6.19 3.26 -36.40
C SER A 774 -5.29 2.04 -36.23
N ASP A 775 -5.90 0.87 -36.18
CA ASP A 775 -5.28 -0.44 -36.33
C ASP A 775 -5.44 -1.01 -37.76
N GLY A 776 -6.00 -0.24 -38.66
CA GLY A 776 -6.22 -0.61 -40.05
C GLY A 776 -7.48 -1.46 -40.33
N THR A 777 -8.16 -1.97 -39.31
CA THR A 777 -9.26 -2.95 -39.48
C THR A 777 -10.58 -2.36 -39.98
N ALA A 778 -10.88 -1.10 -39.69
CA ALA A 778 -12.16 -0.46 -39.99
C ALA A 778 -12.11 0.50 -41.19
N LEU A 779 -11.03 0.51 -41.96
CA LEU A 779 -10.86 1.47 -43.03
C LEU A 779 -11.43 0.95 -44.37
N PRO A 780 -12.08 1.82 -45.18
CA PRO A 780 -12.57 1.46 -46.50
C PRO A 780 -11.44 0.97 -47.43
N ALA A 781 -11.76 0.02 -48.30
CA ALA A 781 -10.80 -0.49 -49.28
C ALA A 781 -10.24 0.66 -50.17
N GLY A 782 -8.94 0.61 -50.45
CA GLY A 782 -8.28 1.63 -51.24
C GLY A 782 -7.83 2.88 -50.46
N THR A 783 -7.99 2.91 -49.15
CA THR A 783 -7.43 3.97 -48.30
C THR A 783 -5.91 3.90 -48.30
N THR A 784 -5.23 4.98 -48.70
CA THR A 784 -3.75 5.00 -48.81
C THR A 784 -3.12 6.19 -48.10
N ALA A 785 -3.94 7.17 -47.71
CA ALA A 785 -3.46 8.38 -47.06
C ALA A 785 -4.37 8.77 -45.90
N PHE A 786 -3.83 9.54 -45.00
CA PHE A 786 -4.59 10.18 -43.93
C PHE A 786 -3.99 11.56 -43.59
N ARG A 787 -4.74 12.38 -42.87
CA ARG A 787 -4.25 13.62 -42.24
C ARG A 787 -5.01 13.88 -40.94
N LEU A 788 -4.43 14.68 -40.08
CA LEU A 788 -5.11 15.15 -38.85
C LEU A 788 -5.64 16.57 -39.07
N THR A 789 -6.84 16.82 -38.55
CA THR A 789 -7.43 18.14 -38.45
C THR A 789 -7.75 18.43 -37.00
N ALA A 790 -7.24 19.54 -36.49
CA ALA A 790 -7.50 19.99 -35.10
C ALA A 790 -8.33 21.28 -35.14
N LYS A 791 -9.27 21.39 -34.23
CA LYS A 791 -10.05 22.61 -33.99
C LYS A 791 -10.14 22.86 -32.50
N VAL A 792 -9.74 24.04 -32.05
CA VAL A 792 -9.85 24.51 -30.68
C VAL A 792 -10.84 25.65 -30.65
N THR A 793 -11.79 25.61 -29.72
CA THR A 793 -12.77 26.66 -29.48
C THR A 793 -12.59 27.32 -28.12
N GLN A 794 -12.05 26.57 -27.18
CA GLN A 794 -11.73 27.05 -25.83
C GLN A 794 -10.58 26.24 -25.27
N ASP A 795 -9.92 26.77 -24.24
CA ASP A 795 -8.72 26.14 -23.64
C ASP A 795 -7.62 25.92 -24.70
N TRP A 796 -6.89 24.85 -24.61
CA TRP A 796 -5.77 24.53 -25.48
C TRP A 796 -5.71 23.05 -25.86
N LEU A 797 -5.06 22.77 -26.97
CA LEU A 797 -4.76 21.43 -27.44
C LEU A 797 -3.37 21.40 -28.04
N SER A 798 -2.57 20.40 -27.65
CA SER A 798 -1.29 20.08 -28.28
C SER A 798 -1.29 18.62 -28.73
N PHE A 799 -0.64 18.32 -29.85
CA PHE A 799 -0.51 16.96 -30.32
C PHE A 799 0.82 16.75 -31.07
N ALA A 800 1.36 15.54 -31.01
CA ALA A 800 2.54 15.15 -31.76
C ALA A 800 2.15 14.62 -33.15
N MET A 801 3.03 14.77 -34.14
CA MET A 801 2.83 14.14 -35.44
C MET A 801 2.70 12.61 -35.30
N PRO A 802 1.82 11.97 -36.05
CA PRO A 802 1.54 10.55 -35.94
C PRO A 802 2.76 9.68 -36.16
N THR A 803 2.83 8.63 -35.38
CA THR A 803 3.85 7.57 -35.49
C THR A 803 3.17 6.21 -35.55
N VAL A 804 3.86 5.24 -36.15
CA VAL A 804 3.49 3.81 -36.04
C VAL A 804 4.26 3.22 -34.90
N ARG A 805 3.54 2.51 -34.02
CA ARG A 805 4.14 1.86 -32.83
C ARG A 805 3.69 0.41 -32.72
N ASP A 806 4.60 -0.42 -32.24
CA ASP A 806 4.31 -1.80 -31.93
C ASP A 806 3.62 -1.86 -30.55
N VAL A 807 2.51 -2.61 -30.45
CA VAL A 807 1.78 -2.84 -29.19
C VAL A 807 2.15 -4.21 -28.67
N VAL A 808 3.04 -4.24 -27.70
CA VAL A 808 3.68 -5.45 -27.18
C VAL A 808 3.38 -5.65 -25.69
N PRO A 809 3.57 -6.87 -25.16
CA PRO A 809 3.50 -7.09 -23.71
C PRO A 809 4.45 -6.14 -22.96
N VAL A 810 3.97 -5.53 -21.88
CA VAL A 810 4.81 -4.58 -21.13
C VAL A 810 6.06 -5.22 -20.56
N GLY A 811 6.05 -6.52 -20.31
CA GLY A 811 7.21 -7.28 -19.88
C GLY A 811 8.36 -7.36 -20.90
N ASP A 812 8.11 -6.98 -22.16
CA ASP A 812 9.11 -7.04 -23.23
C ASP A 812 9.97 -5.78 -23.28
N PHE A 813 9.45 -4.62 -22.83
CA PHE A 813 10.21 -3.37 -22.84
C PHE A 813 10.41 -2.72 -21.47
N LEU A 814 9.65 -3.07 -20.46
CA LEU A 814 9.84 -2.49 -19.12
C LEU A 814 11.16 -2.95 -18.48
N PRO A 815 11.94 -2.04 -17.92
CA PRO A 815 13.14 -2.39 -17.16
C PRO A 815 12.80 -3.26 -15.95
N ARG A 816 13.64 -4.26 -15.68
CA ARG A 816 13.46 -5.17 -14.52
C ARG A 816 14.30 -4.79 -13.30
N ASP A 817 15.18 -3.83 -13.44
CA ASP A 817 16.25 -3.46 -12.52
C ASP A 817 15.92 -2.27 -11.60
N GLY A 818 14.63 -2.05 -11.32
CA GLY A 818 14.18 -1.00 -10.40
C GLY A 818 13.88 0.36 -11.04
N HIS A 819 13.93 0.48 -12.38
CA HIS A 819 13.54 1.70 -13.10
C HIS A 819 12.03 1.74 -13.46
N THR A 820 11.25 0.77 -13.01
CA THR A 820 9.81 0.74 -13.15
C THR A 820 9.16 0.81 -11.77
N LEU A 821 8.37 1.84 -11.52
CA LEU A 821 7.57 1.93 -10.31
C LEU A 821 6.21 1.30 -10.55
N VAL A 822 5.95 0.20 -9.89
CA VAL A 822 4.61 -0.40 -9.84
C VAL A 822 3.90 0.10 -8.60
N ASP A 823 2.68 0.62 -8.76
CA ASP A 823 1.84 1.01 -7.62
C ASP A 823 1.82 -0.12 -6.58
N TRP A 824 2.01 0.26 -5.31
CA TRP A 824 2.09 -0.71 -4.22
C TRP A 824 0.88 -1.64 -4.13
N GLN A 825 -0.28 -1.20 -4.57
CA GLN A 825 -1.49 -2.02 -4.64
C GLN A 825 -1.42 -3.08 -5.75
N LEU A 826 -0.61 -2.84 -6.79
CA LEU A 826 -0.48 -3.68 -7.98
C LEU A 826 0.80 -4.52 -8.02
N ASN A 827 1.79 -4.23 -7.18
CA ASN A 827 3.13 -4.81 -7.32
C ASN A 827 3.16 -6.35 -7.33
N TRP A 828 2.21 -6.99 -6.69
CA TRP A 828 2.07 -8.44 -6.67
C TRP A 828 1.61 -9.06 -8.01
N LEU A 829 1.09 -8.22 -8.91
CA LEU A 829 0.73 -8.62 -10.28
C LEU A 829 1.95 -8.59 -11.21
N TYR A 830 3.01 -7.92 -10.80
CA TYR A 830 4.25 -7.72 -11.59
C TYR A 830 5.48 -8.26 -10.84
N PRO A 831 5.53 -9.56 -10.55
CA PRO A 831 6.55 -10.15 -9.68
C PRO A 831 7.97 -10.10 -10.24
N CYS A 832 8.16 -9.82 -11.54
CA CYS A 832 9.48 -9.66 -12.16
C CYS A 832 9.99 -8.21 -12.14
N GLN A 833 9.15 -7.25 -11.74
CA GLN A 833 9.58 -5.85 -11.68
C GLN A 833 10.23 -5.56 -10.34
N GLY A 834 11.49 -5.12 -10.37
CA GLY A 834 12.17 -4.61 -9.18
C GLY A 834 11.54 -3.30 -8.72
N GLN A 835 11.53 -3.08 -7.41
CA GLN A 835 11.12 -1.81 -6.86
C GLN A 835 12.22 -0.75 -7.10
N PRO A 836 11.86 0.54 -7.26
CA PRO A 836 12.86 1.60 -7.34
C PRO A 836 13.78 1.61 -6.13
N VAL A 837 15.06 1.75 -6.37
CA VAL A 837 16.07 1.78 -5.31
C VAL A 837 16.05 3.14 -4.62
N ILE A 838 15.92 3.13 -3.31
CA ILE A 838 16.06 4.31 -2.46
C ILE A 838 17.24 4.08 -1.53
N ALA A 839 18.22 4.93 -1.63
CA ALA A 839 19.42 4.83 -0.81
C ALA A 839 19.98 6.22 -0.51
N ASN A 840 20.45 6.41 0.71
CA ASN A 840 21.06 7.70 1.17
C ASN A 840 20.12 8.92 0.97
N GLY A 841 18.80 8.69 1.05
CA GLY A 841 17.80 9.74 0.83
C GLY A 841 17.65 10.19 -0.62
N VAL A 842 18.18 9.42 -1.57
CA VAL A 842 18.08 9.66 -3.01
C VAL A 842 17.36 8.49 -3.66
N VAL A 843 16.46 8.82 -4.58
CA VAL A 843 15.69 7.86 -5.36
C VAL A 843 16.40 7.57 -6.67
N ALA A 844 16.57 6.28 -7.01
CA ALA A 844 17.03 5.90 -8.33
C ALA A 844 16.02 6.36 -9.40
N PRO A 845 16.52 6.72 -10.59
CA PRO A 845 15.67 7.22 -11.65
C PRO A 845 14.58 6.22 -12.04
N VAL A 846 13.34 6.69 -12.16
CA VAL A 846 12.18 5.92 -12.63
C VAL A 846 11.87 6.32 -14.06
N SER A 847 11.82 5.35 -14.98
CA SER A 847 11.51 5.56 -16.40
C SER A 847 10.07 5.21 -16.74
N TYR A 848 9.46 4.33 -15.97
CA TYR A 848 8.08 3.90 -16.17
C TYR A 848 7.37 3.76 -14.83
N ALA A 849 6.05 4.00 -14.85
CA ALA A 849 5.17 3.72 -13.73
C ALA A 849 3.97 2.90 -14.21
N ILE A 850 3.49 1.99 -13.36
CA ILE A 850 2.25 1.23 -13.57
C ILE A 850 1.32 1.54 -12.41
N GLY A 851 0.14 2.08 -12.73
CA GLY A 851 -0.89 2.43 -11.76
C GLY A 851 -2.26 1.90 -12.16
N PHE A 852 -3.25 2.20 -11.32
CA PHE A 852 -4.65 2.05 -11.70
C PHE A 852 -4.99 3.07 -12.79
N GLY A 853 -5.90 2.69 -13.68
CA GLY A 853 -6.49 3.62 -14.64
C GLY A 853 -7.42 4.62 -13.94
N PHE A 854 -8.05 5.47 -14.76
CA PHE A 854 -9.04 6.41 -14.26
C PHE A 854 -10.22 5.68 -13.62
N GLY A 855 -10.73 6.21 -12.51
CA GLY A 855 -11.97 5.76 -11.93
C GLY A 855 -13.17 6.09 -12.83
N PRO A 856 -14.33 5.48 -12.55
CA PRO A 856 -15.57 5.74 -13.32
C PRO A 856 -16.05 7.20 -13.22
N ASP A 857 -15.52 7.98 -12.30
CA ASP A 857 -15.77 9.42 -12.11
C ASP A 857 -14.74 10.32 -12.83
N GLY A 858 -13.85 9.73 -13.63
CA GLY A 858 -12.77 10.45 -14.31
C GLY A 858 -11.61 10.84 -13.39
N SER A 859 -11.66 10.48 -12.12
CA SER A 859 -10.55 10.74 -11.21
C SER A 859 -9.36 9.81 -11.51
N GLU A 860 -8.17 10.37 -11.61
CA GLU A 860 -6.95 9.62 -11.80
C GLU A 860 -6.55 8.91 -10.51
N HIS A 861 -6.90 7.63 -10.39
CA HIS A 861 -6.43 6.76 -9.31
C HIS A 861 -5.04 6.25 -9.59
N SER A 862 -4.16 7.11 -10.09
CA SER A 862 -2.80 6.70 -10.31
C SER A 862 -1.90 7.22 -9.21
N ALA A 863 -0.84 6.48 -8.99
CA ALA A 863 0.34 6.93 -8.29
C ALA A 863 0.86 8.30 -8.79
N THR A 864 0.39 8.79 -9.91
CA THR A 864 0.87 10.01 -10.58
C THR A 864 0.06 11.25 -10.27
N ALA A 865 -1.19 11.15 -9.86
CA ALA A 865 -2.08 12.31 -9.79
C ALA A 865 -2.84 12.49 -8.47
N GLY A 866 -2.27 12.22 -7.35
CA GLY A 866 -2.86 12.57 -6.05
C GLY A 866 -3.53 11.41 -5.30
N GLY A 867 -3.25 10.18 -5.65
CA GLY A 867 -3.53 9.02 -4.78
C GLY A 867 -2.68 9.05 -3.52
N SER A 868 -2.61 7.94 -2.79
CA SER A 868 -1.80 7.75 -1.56
C SER A 868 -0.29 8.00 -1.71
N TRP A 869 0.14 8.44 -2.86
CA TRP A 869 1.50 8.80 -3.26
C TRP A 869 1.72 10.30 -3.40
N SER A 870 0.76 11.12 -2.96
CA SER A 870 0.91 12.54 -3.17
C SER A 870 2.19 13.06 -2.51
N PRO A 871 2.86 14.03 -3.10
CA PRO A 871 4.05 14.65 -2.53
C PRO A 871 3.83 15.18 -1.12
N GLU A 872 2.59 15.58 -0.81
CA GLU A 872 2.19 16.14 0.48
C GLU A 872 2.32 15.15 1.62
N VAL A 873 2.20 13.85 1.33
CA VAL A 873 2.45 12.80 2.33
C VAL A 873 3.87 12.22 2.24
N GLY A 874 4.76 12.83 1.46
CA GLY A 874 6.16 12.44 1.35
C GLY A 874 6.39 11.13 0.61
N GLY A 875 5.62 10.89 -0.47
CA GLY A 875 5.79 9.72 -1.34
C GLY A 875 6.88 9.93 -2.40
N ILE A 876 7.61 8.88 -2.68
CA ILE A 876 8.71 8.85 -3.68
C ILE A 876 8.25 9.27 -5.08
N LEU A 877 7.06 8.89 -5.49
CA LEU A 877 6.53 9.25 -6.80
C LEU A 877 6.26 10.73 -6.95
N GLY A 878 5.87 11.39 -5.89
CA GLY A 878 5.63 12.82 -5.94
C GLY A 878 6.84 13.59 -6.44
N ALA A 879 8.03 13.27 -5.94
CA ALA A 879 9.27 13.88 -6.39
C ALA A 879 9.58 13.54 -7.85
N GLN A 880 9.43 12.29 -8.25
CA GLN A 880 9.68 11.85 -9.64
C GLN A 880 8.72 12.50 -10.65
N ASN A 881 7.45 12.63 -10.28
CA ASN A 881 6.44 13.23 -11.16
C ASN A 881 6.67 14.72 -11.37
N ARG A 882 7.09 15.43 -10.32
CA ARG A 882 7.34 16.87 -10.41
C ARG A 882 8.55 17.24 -11.29
N VAL A 883 9.42 16.28 -11.56
CA VAL A 883 10.64 16.52 -12.37
C VAL A 883 10.66 15.77 -13.70
N SER A 884 9.58 15.10 -14.05
CA SER A 884 9.48 14.29 -15.25
C SER A 884 8.34 14.77 -16.15
N THR A 885 8.56 14.70 -17.46
CA THR A 885 7.43 14.73 -18.40
C THR A 885 6.76 13.38 -18.40
N ILE A 886 5.48 13.36 -18.07
CA ILE A 886 4.69 12.15 -17.95
C ILE A 886 3.87 11.95 -19.22
N THR A 887 4.03 10.76 -19.82
CA THR A 887 3.22 10.35 -20.97
C THR A 887 2.49 9.06 -20.63
N ARG A 888 1.16 9.09 -20.64
CA ARG A 888 0.34 7.90 -20.52
C ARG A 888 0.41 7.13 -21.83
N LEU A 889 0.88 5.89 -21.77
CA LEU A 889 0.96 5.01 -22.94
C LEU A 889 -0.43 4.47 -23.28
N TYR A 890 -0.67 4.23 -24.56
CA TYR A 890 -1.79 3.40 -24.97
C TYR A 890 -1.61 1.98 -24.39
N THR A 891 -2.65 1.49 -23.71
CA THR A 891 -2.65 0.15 -23.11
C THR A 891 -3.85 -0.66 -23.57
N ARG A 892 -3.65 -1.97 -23.70
CA ARG A 892 -4.68 -2.96 -24.00
C ARG A 892 -4.43 -4.22 -23.18
N LEU A 893 -5.46 -4.75 -22.56
CA LEU A 893 -5.40 -6.03 -21.88
C LEU A 893 -6.04 -7.11 -22.77
N ASP A 894 -5.26 -8.09 -23.18
CA ASP A 894 -5.72 -9.22 -24.00
C ASP A 894 -6.40 -10.28 -23.14
N THR A 895 -7.38 -9.86 -22.35
CA THR A 895 -8.18 -10.74 -21.49
C THR A 895 -9.65 -10.34 -21.57
N GLU A 896 -10.54 -11.29 -21.46
CA GLU A 896 -11.96 -11.04 -21.31
C GLU A 896 -12.38 -11.19 -19.84
N PRO A 897 -13.13 -10.23 -19.30
CA PRO A 897 -13.57 -8.97 -19.88
C PRO A 897 -12.46 -7.94 -19.97
N ALA A 898 -12.44 -7.24 -21.07
CA ALA A 898 -11.46 -6.18 -21.35
C ALA A 898 -11.80 -4.91 -20.54
N THR A 899 -11.37 -4.83 -19.31
CA THR A 899 -11.40 -3.56 -18.60
C THR A 899 -9.98 -3.22 -18.21
N PRO A 900 -9.31 -2.31 -18.90
CA PRO A 900 -7.98 -1.90 -18.53
C PRO A 900 -8.07 -1.04 -17.26
N MET A 901 -7.95 -1.68 -16.10
CA MET A 901 -7.74 -0.99 -14.84
C MET A 901 -6.26 -0.71 -14.60
N ARG A 902 -5.43 -0.80 -15.65
CA ARG A 902 -3.99 -0.59 -15.57
C ARG A 902 -3.58 0.48 -16.56
N THR A 903 -2.84 1.44 -16.07
CA THR A 903 -2.24 2.46 -16.91
C THR A 903 -0.73 2.37 -16.79
N VAL A 904 -0.05 2.42 -17.91
CA VAL A 904 1.41 2.49 -17.99
C VAL A 904 1.79 3.91 -18.35
N TYR A 905 2.64 4.50 -17.55
CA TYR A 905 3.17 5.84 -17.76
C TYR A 905 4.65 5.73 -18.08
N ARG A 906 5.09 6.56 -19.00
CA ARG A 906 6.48 6.83 -19.27
C ARG A 906 6.85 8.14 -18.62
N LEU A 907 7.99 8.15 -17.93
CA LEU A 907 8.55 9.32 -17.25
C LEU A 907 9.83 9.72 -17.99
N ASP A 908 9.75 10.80 -18.75
CA ASP A 908 10.90 11.37 -19.44
C ASP A 908 11.55 12.44 -18.55
N ARG A 909 12.81 12.25 -18.23
CA ARG A 909 13.56 13.08 -17.30
C ARG A 909 14.64 13.86 -18.02
N PRO A 910 14.77 15.15 -17.70
CA PRO A 910 15.81 15.99 -18.30
C PRO A 910 17.17 15.85 -17.56
N TYR A 911 17.46 14.75 -16.86
CA TYR A 911 18.72 14.60 -16.13
C TYR A 911 19.39 13.24 -16.35
N ALA A 912 20.72 13.24 -16.27
CA ALA A 912 21.51 12.05 -16.39
C ALA A 912 21.63 11.33 -15.03
N ASP A 913 21.80 10.00 -15.08
CA ASP A 913 22.11 9.21 -13.92
C ASP A 913 23.49 9.62 -13.37
N ALA A 914 23.60 9.70 -12.04
CA ALA A 914 24.86 10.02 -11.36
C ALA A 914 25.47 11.41 -11.66
N ALA A 915 24.65 12.43 -11.88
CA ALA A 915 25.11 13.82 -12.07
C ALA A 915 25.69 14.48 -10.79
N TYR A 916 25.82 13.75 -9.67
CA TYR A 916 26.24 14.27 -8.38
C TYR A 916 27.29 13.35 -7.72
N ARG A 917 27.95 13.89 -6.68
CA ARG A 917 28.84 13.12 -5.80
C ARG A 917 28.21 12.99 -4.42
N LEU A 918 28.14 11.77 -3.90
CA LEU A 918 27.73 11.50 -2.52
C LEU A 918 28.93 11.61 -1.59
N SER A 919 28.76 12.39 -0.50
CA SER A 919 29.61 12.34 0.68
C SER A 919 28.79 11.87 1.87
N ARG A 920 29.31 10.95 2.67
CA ARG A 920 28.62 10.39 3.82
C ARG A 920 29.35 10.76 5.11
N GLU A 921 28.61 11.36 6.03
CA GLU A 921 29.04 11.55 7.41
C GLU A 921 28.33 10.54 8.31
N SER A 922 29.07 9.93 9.24
CA SER A 922 28.51 8.99 10.20
C SER A 922 28.74 9.49 11.63
N HIS A 923 27.66 9.56 12.40
CA HIS A 923 27.69 10.01 13.78
C HIS A 923 27.26 8.89 14.71
N THR A 924 28.01 8.66 15.78
CA THR A 924 27.62 7.74 16.84
C THR A 924 26.78 8.50 17.87
N VAL A 925 25.53 8.05 18.05
CA VAL A 925 24.61 8.64 19.03
C VAL A 925 24.27 7.61 20.11
N THR A 926 24.06 8.06 21.34
CA THR A 926 23.53 7.22 22.40
C THR A 926 22.01 7.07 22.19
N GLY A 927 21.45 5.87 22.42
CA GLY A 927 20.11 5.46 21.99
C GLY A 927 18.89 6.29 22.42
N TRP A 928 19.09 7.36 23.17
CA TRP A 928 18.03 8.27 23.60
C TRP A 928 18.11 9.65 22.92
N ARG A 929 19.21 9.94 22.23
CA ARG A 929 19.45 11.27 21.66
C ARG A 929 19.22 11.26 20.17
N THR A 930 18.56 12.30 19.67
CA THR A 930 18.55 12.65 18.25
C THR A 930 19.83 13.35 17.90
N LEU A 931 20.25 13.24 16.65
CA LEU A 931 21.13 14.25 16.08
C LEU A 931 20.39 15.58 16.15
N PRO A 932 21.05 16.67 16.57
CA PRO A 932 20.46 18.00 16.45
C PRO A 932 20.06 18.25 15.01
N ALA A 933 18.98 18.98 14.84
CA ALA A 933 18.43 19.33 13.53
C ALA A 933 19.44 20.10 12.70
#